data_d7739aefb6c3f959b712495400570b45
#
_entry.id   d7739aefb6c3f959b712495400570b45
#
_cell.length_a   1.000
_cell.length_b   1.000
_cell.length_c   1.000
_cell.angle_alpha   90.00
_cell.angle_beta   90.00
_cell.angle_gamma   90.00
#
_symmetry.space_group_name_H-M   'P 1'
#
loop_
_entity.id
_entity.type
_entity.pdbx_description
1 polymer ?
#
loop_
_entity_poly.entity_id
_entity_poly.type
_entity_poly.pdbx_seq_one_letter_code
_entity_poly.pdbx_strand_id
1 'polypeptide(L)'
;MNTLGELSEKFFNCNIDKNKEDVDCLKRSLCKFCGTGKKEDAFSVYFCFCEIFKIFGSGYNTMSKLLEFLSDHEYHSGELLTKHRDHYSHSVYVFALGLAIYANDKKFNKIISDFYKQENFNDTKFLYLWGLTALFHDIGYPFQLAHEQIKSYVEELWGENNSINPFVSFNNMDRLLSLSDNLKEKCRFSSVETIDELLAYGINYRLNYPLHILLKLLQKRYQNQREYIDHGYFSTVLLAHRLTESNVQLTDSILDVLTAISLHNNLNRYDLSAELKISTAISPYKHPLAYLLILCDELQNWDRTAFGYVSKKDPLAWTVEVNITDEKIDIHYIFDSFTVVDTNDVERHRKNINVEKLQEGIFQNEIYTLINYHTKISAEAVEKNKDRKIRIFASSDKFVNLCDFAKAIHASYQSVYGGPNFDELSLEFKLSNIEQAKSYADKLELVNCFYSDRELDFPVVKGFTPKGIDESASGKRDDLGFLAREEHLRWVREKLDAGWKYGTDYQSTTERNAKKIHKDIIPYDCLPDPEKLKDELMIKNMVPFLYKYGHGVRIYSYRAGWKPVLDIAGCGHRTISMKNERLKEDIKQILREYQKDYRVVVRTNFAFGADQLIVQCANELGITIKAAIPFQYEEYIQKIKDDAKKYNYKFADEDELNMRHLLAQCVSCKVIPDEKYGYLEASKYIINKSKKLIALWDGVETILTDNKGNPINQGGTWHNICIAKDSRGLKDEDIHIIKCER
;
A
#
# COMPACT_ATOMS: atom_id res chain seq x y z
N MET A 1 -16.23 -8.13 -11.58
CA MET A 1 -15.08 -7.48 -12.19
C MET A 1 -13.89 -7.62 -11.27
N ASN A 2 -12.70 -7.77 -11.82
CA ASN A 2 -11.50 -7.97 -11.02
C ASN A 2 -10.94 -6.62 -10.55
N THR A 3 -10.25 -6.62 -9.41
CA THR A 3 -9.47 -5.46 -8.98
C THR A 3 -8.22 -5.30 -9.87
N LEU A 4 -7.67 -4.09 -9.96
CA LEU A 4 -6.42 -3.87 -10.70
C LEU A 4 -5.28 -4.72 -10.14
N GLY A 5 -5.23 -4.92 -8.80
CA GLY A 5 -4.25 -5.79 -8.15
C GLY A 5 -4.33 -7.22 -8.66
N GLU A 6 -5.52 -7.82 -8.71
CA GLU A 6 -5.72 -9.18 -9.22
C GLU A 6 -5.33 -9.35 -10.70
N LEU A 7 -5.60 -8.33 -11.52
CA LEU A 7 -5.24 -8.37 -12.94
C LEU A 7 -3.74 -8.23 -13.17
N SER A 8 -3.08 -7.33 -12.44
CA SER A 8 -1.62 -7.13 -12.53
C SER A 8 -0.85 -8.31 -11.92
N GLU A 9 -1.42 -8.97 -10.89
CA GLU A 9 -0.84 -10.18 -10.29
C GLU A 9 -0.64 -11.31 -11.30
N LYS A 10 -1.52 -11.43 -12.30
CA LYS A 10 -1.41 -12.46 -13.34
C LYS A 10 -0.12 -12.35 -14.14
N PHE A 11 0.46 -11.16 -14.28
CA PHE A 11 1.75 -10.96 -14.92
C PHE A 11 2.87 -11.75 -14.22
N PHE A 12 2.85 -11.83 -12.90
CA PHE A 12 3.87 -12.52 -12.12
C PHE A 12 3.77 -14.06 -12.19
N ASN A 13 2.78 -14.61 -12.89
CA ASN A 13 2.72 -16.02 -13.24
C ASN A 13 3.53 -16.35 -14.52
N CYS A 14 4.03 -15.33 -15.22
CA CYS A 14 4.92 -15.47 -16.37
C CYS A 14 6.34 -15.89 -15.94
N ASN A 15 7.15 -16.31 -16.92
CA ASN A 15 8.54 -16.70 -16.65
C ASN A 15 9.46 -15.48 -16.57
N ILE A 16 9.66 -14.96 -15.37
CA ILE A 16 10.56 -13.84 -15.09
C ILE A 16 11.93 -14.40 -14.69
N ASP A 17 12.94 -14.17 -15.53
CA ASP A 17 14.33 -14.59 -15.30
C ASP A 17 15.04 -13.62 -14.32
N LYS A 18 14.61 -13.64 -13.09
CA LYS A 18 15.16 -12.93 -11.92
C LYS A 18 15.00 -13.80 -10.69
N ASN A 19 15.67 -13.42 -9.61
CA ASN A 19 15.49 -14.10 -8.33
C ASN A 19 14.00 -14.14 -7.96
N LYS A 20 13.47 -15.34 -7.74
CA LYS A 20 12.03 -15.53 -7.49
C LYS A 20 11.55 -14.80 -6.23
N GLU A 21 12.37 -14.78 -5.18
CA GLU A 21 12.01 -14.11 -3.92
C GLU A 21 11.91 -12.58 -4.11
N ASP A 22 12.82 -12.00 -4.91
CA ASP A 22 12.79 -10.57 -5.23
C ASP A 22 11.57 -10.22 -6.08
N VAL A 23 11.22 -11.06 -7.06
CA VAL A 23 10.01 -10.90 -7.88
C VAL A 23 8.75 -11.02 -7.03
N ASP A 24 8.70 -11.96 -6.09
CA ASP A 24 7.59 -12.10 -5.14
C ASP A 24 7.48 -10.88 -4.21
N CYS A 25 8.60 -10.24 -3.84
CA CYS A 25 8.60 -8.97 -3.11
C CYS A 25 7.94 -7.84 -3.91
N LEU A 26 8.29 -7.68 -5.19
CA LEU A 26 7.67 -6.69 -6.08
C LEU A 26 6.16 -6.96 -6.24
N LYS A 27 5.78 -8.21 -6.48
CA LYS A 27 4.39 -8.64 -6.59
C LYS A 27 3.57 -8.25 -5.34
N ARG A 28 4.05 -8.62 -4.13
CA ARG A 28 3.36 -8.29 -2.88
C ARG A 28 3.26 -6.79 -2.66
N SER A 29 4.35 -6.05 -2.93
CA SER A 29 4.35 -4.58 -2.80
C SER A 29 3.33 -3.92 -3.74
N LEU A 30 3.24 -4.39 -4.99
CA LEU A 30 2.28 -3.89 -5.96
C LEU A 30 0.83 -4.21 -5.57
N CYS A 31 0.54 -5.45 -5.18
CA CYS A 31 -0.79 -5.85 -4.73
C CYS A 31 -1.23 -5.06 -3.49
N LYS A 32 -0.30 -4.86 -2.53
CA LYS A 32 -0.55 -4.05 -1.34
C LYS A 32 -0.86 -2.60 -1.71
N PHE A 33 -0.04 -1.98 -2.58
CA PHE A 33 -0.31 -0.63 -3.06
C PHE A 33 -1.67 -0.51 -3.76
N CYS A 34 -2.01 -1.41 -4.68
CA CYS A 34 -3.32 -1.41 -5.34
C CYS A 34 -4.51 -1.53 -4.37
N GLY A 35 -4.30 -2.17 -3.22
CA GLY A 35 -5.33 -2.28 -2.17
C GLY A 35 -5.41 -1.10 -1.22
N THR A 36 -4.31 -0.37 -0.99
CA THR A 36 -4.22 0.71 0.01
C THR A 36 -4.20 2.10 -0.59
N GLY A 37 -3.65 2.27 -1.80
CA GLY A 37 -3.38 3.57 -2.43
C GLY A 37 -2.40 4.46 -1.65
N LYS A 38 -1.69 3.90 -0.65
CA LYS A 38 -0.80 4.68 0.21
C LYS A 38 0.52 5.00 -0.51
N LYS A 39 0.99 6.24 -0.35
CA LYS A 39 2.24 6.73 -0.94
C LYS A 39 3.46 5.91 -0.49
N GLU A 40 3.48 5.52 0.77
CA GLU A 40 4.53 4.67 1.34
C GLU A 40 4.54 3.25 0.73
N ASP A 41 3.37 2.73 0.33
CA ASP A 41 3.29 1.45 -0.36
C ASP A 41 3.75 1.59 -1.83
N ALA A 42 3.49 2.73 -2.47
CA ALA A 42 4.08 3.06 -3.77
C ALA A 42 5.61 3.08 -3.71
N PHE A 43 6.21 3.65 -2.66
CA PHE A 43 7.66 3.61 -2.47
C PHE A 43 8.23 2.19 -2.48
N SER A 44 7.54 1.24 -1.83
CA SER A 44 7.99 -0.17 -1.83
C SER A 44 8.04 -0.76 -3.23
N VAL A 45 7.13 -0.38 -4.14
CA VAL A 45 7.14 -0.82 -5.54
C VAL A 45 8.36 -0.27 -6.28
N TYR A 46 8.62 1.04 -6.17
CA TYR A 46 9.82 1.66 -6.75
C TYR A 46 11.10 1.02 -6.22
N PHE A 47 11.18 0.84 -4.91
CA PHE A 47 12.35 0.25 -4.25
C PHE A 47 12.63 -1.16 -4.74
N CYS A 48 11.60 -2.04 -4.79
CA CYS A 48 11.74 -3.39 -5.32
C CYS A 48 12.20 -3.39 -6.77
N PHE A 49 11.58 -2.56 -7.61
CA PHE A 49 11.95 -2.47 -9.03
C PHE A 49 13.42 -2.07 -9.20
N CYS A 50 13.85 -1.03 -8.49
CA CYS A 50 15.24 -0.56 -8.54
C CYS A 50 16.22 -1.62 -8.02
N GLU A 51 15.88 -2.34 -6.94
CA GLU A 51 16.73 -3.41 -6.40
C GLU A 51 16.86 -4.60 -7.37
N ILE A 52 15.76 -5.05 -7.99
CA ILE A 52 15.75 -6.17 -8.94
C ILE A 52 16.61 -5.87 -10.16
N PHE A 53 16.52 -4.66 -10.69
CA PHE A 53 17.22 -4.26 -11.92
C PHE A 53 18.51 -3.49 -11.66
N LYS A 54 18.91 -3.30 -10.40
CA LYS A 54 20.14 -2.62 -9.99
C LYS A 54 20.25 -1.19 -10.56
N ILE A 55 19.17 -0.45 -10.51
CA ILE A 55 19.07 0.93 -11.00
C ILE A 55 19.31 1.87 -9.83
N PHE A 56 20.54 1.92 -9.33
CA PHE A 56 20.96 2.80 -8.24
C PHE A 56 22.06 3.71 -8.74
N GLY A 57 21.87 5.01 -8.56
CA GLY A 57 22.96 5.95 -8.67
C GLY A 57 23.90 5.82 -7.45
N SER A 58 25.10 6.35 -7.55
CA SER A 58 26.07 6.36 -6.46
C SER A 58 25.93 7.59 -5.57
N GLY A 59 26.09 7.41 -4.24
CA GLY A 59 26.16 8.52 -3.28
C GLY A 59 24.82 9.27 -3.04
N TYR A 60 24.90 10.61 -2.99
CA TYR A 60 23.74 11.48 -2.71
C TYR A 60 22.67 11.49 -3.82
N ASN A 61 22.99 10.95 -4.99
CA ASN A 61 22.16 11.01 -6.19
C ASN A 61 21.50 9.66 -6.50
N THR A 62 21.11 8.89 -5.50
CA THR A 62 20.42 7.62 -5.71
C THR A 62 19.01 7.82 -6.29
N MET A 63 18.50 6.83 -7.02
CA MET A 63 17.14 6.88 -7.56
C MET A 63 16.10 7.05 -6.45
N SER A 64 16.30 6.41 -5.29
CA SER A 64 15.43 6.57 -4.12
C SER A 64 15.35 8.02 -3.65
N LYS A 65 16.47 8.74 -3.63
CA LYS A 65 16.47 10.18 -3.26
C LYS A 65 15.75 11.05 -4.29
N LEU A 66 15.91 10.75 -5.56
CA LEU A 66 15.15 11.47 -6.60
C LEU A 66 13.65 11.32 -6.37
N LEU A 67 13.19 10.11 -6.06
CA LEU A 67 11.78 9.81 -5.78
C LEU A 67 11.28 10.48 -4.48
N GLU A 68 12.11 10.51 -3.45
CA GLU A 68 11.81 11.22 -2.21
C GLU A 68 11.69 12.73 -2.45
N PHE A 69 12.62 13.32 -3.21
CA PHE A 69 12.54 14.73 -3.59
C PHE A 69 11.31 15.05 -4.44
N LEU A 70 10.91 14.17 -5.36
CA LEU A 70 9.66 14.32 -6.10
C LEU A 70 8.47 14.40 -5.15
N SER A 71 8.37 13.45 -4.23
CA SER A 71 7.28 13.40 -3.25
C SER A 71 7.25 14.62 -2.31
N ASP A 72 8.42 15.04 -1.79
CA ASP A 72 8.51 16.22 -0.93
C ASP A 72 8.15 17.50 -1.68
N HIS A 73 8.61 17.63 -2.92
CA HIS A 73 8.28 18.79 -3.76
C HIS A 73 6.78 18.86 -4.06
N GLU A 74 6.15 17.75 -4.38
CA GLU A 74 4.70 17.67 -4.57
C GLU A 74 3.92 18.07 -3.32
N TYR A 75 4.35 17.61 -2.14
CA TYR A 75 3.72 17.96 -0.87
C TYR A 75 3.74 19.46 -0.61
N HIS A 76 4.93 20.08 -0.69
CA HIS A 76 5.10 21.51 -0.40
C HIS A 76 4.49 22.43 -1.47
N SER A 77 4.52 21.99 -2.72
CA SER A 77 4.02 22.80 -3.84
C SER A 77 2.51 22.71 -3.99
N GLY A 78 1.92 21.60 -3.61
CA GLY A 78 0.48 21.38 -3.72
C GLY A 78 -0.39 22.30 -2.88
N GLU A 79 0.17 22.91 -1.82
CA GLU A 79 -0.54 23.87 -0.99
C GLU A 79 -0.88 25.17 -1.73
N LEU A 80 -0.12 25.51 -2.77
CA LEU A 80 -0.28 26.75 -3.54
C LEU A 80 -1.10 26.58 -4.81
N LEU A 81 -1.45 25.36 -5.22
CA LEU A 81 -2.12 25.07 -6.47
C LEU A 81 -3.48 24.38 -6.27
N THR A 82 -4.53 24.96 -6.82
CA THR A 82 -5.91 24.45 -6.70
C THR A 82 -6.18 23.14 -7.48
N LYS A 83 -5.31 22.79 -8.43
CA LYS A 83 -5.50 21.64 -9.34
C LYS A 83 -4.38 20.60 -9.30
N HIS A 84 -3.47 20.68 -8.36
CA HIS A 84 -2.34 19.75 -8.28
C HIS A 84 -2.81 18.33 -7.91
N ARG A 85 -2.28 17.33 -8.63
CA ARG A 85 -2.57 15.90 -8.44
C ARG A 85 -1.30 15.16 -8.04
N ASP A 86 -1.44 14.05 -7.33
CA ASP A 86 -0.32 13.17 -6.98
C ASP A 86 0.18 12.44 -8.24
N HIS A 87 1.43 12.67 -8.63
CA HIS A 87 2.10 12.01 -9.75
C HIS A 87 2.93 10.81 -9.27
N TYR A 88 3.29 10.79 -8.00
CA TYR A 88 4.11 9.74 -7.43
C TYR A 88 3.37 8.40 -7.36
N SER A 89 2.20 8.37 -6.71
CA SER A 89 1.33 7.18 -6.65
C SER A 89 0.70 6.88 -8.01
N HIS A 90 0.39 7.92 -8.79
CA HIS A 90 -0.11 7.80 -10.15
C HIS A 90 0.77 6.91 -11.03
N SER A 91 2.08 7.15 -11.05
CA SER A 91 3.01 6.37 -11.87
C SER A 91 3.00 4.87 -11.51
N VAL A 92 2.77 4.52 -10.24
CA VAL A 92 2.64 3.11 -9.82
C VAL A 92 1.32 2.50 -10.29
N TYR A 93 0.22 3.25 -10.31
CA TYR A 93 -1.03 2.77 -10.92
C TYR A 93 -0.90 2.59 -12.43
N VAL A 94 -0.22 3.50 -13.13
CA VAL A 94 0.12 3.37 -14.56
C VAL A 94 0.93 2.10 -14.79
N PHE A 95 1.94 1.84 -13.95
CA PHE A 95 2.73 0.62 -14.00
C PHE A 95 1.87 -0.64 -13.83
N ALA A 96 1.00 -0.69 -12.82
CA ALA A 96 0.09 -1.80 -12.58
C ALA A 96 -0.86 -2.06 -13.76
N LEU A 97 -1.42 -0.97 -14.34
CA LEU A 97 -2.35 -1.06 -15.45
C LEU A 97 -1.68 -1.63 -16.72
N GLY A 98 -0.46 -1.22 -17.03
CA GLY A 98 0.29 -1.76 -18.16
C GLY A 98 0.69 -3.24 -17.97
N LEU A 99 1.06 -3.66 -16.75
CA LEU A 99 1.26 -5.08 -16.45
C LEU A 99 -0.05 -5.88 -16.64
N ALA A 100 -1.18 -5.32 -16.21
CA ALA A 100 -2.49 -5.94 -16.38
C ALA A 100 -2.87 -6.06 -17.86
N ILE A 101 -2.62 -5.03 -18.68
CA ILE A 101 -2.86 -5.07 -20.14
C ILE A 101 -1.97 -6.14 -20.80
N TYR A 102 -0.67 -6.11 -20.52
CA TYR A 102 0.26 -7.09 -21.09
C TYR A 102 -0.13 -8.54 -20.75
N ALA A 103 -0.56 -8.80 -19.52
CA ALA A 103 -0.91 -10.15 -19.08
C ALA A 103 -2.28 -10.64 -19.59
N ASN A 104 -3.23 -9.76 -19.87
CA ASN A 104 -4.61 -10.12 -20.19
C ASN A 104 -5.01 -9.84 -21.64
N ASP A 105 -4.34 -8.93 -22.36
CA ASP A 105 -4.53 -8.67 -23.80
C ASP A 105 -3.47 -9.40 -24.63
N LYS A 106 -3.82 -10.58 -25.14
CA LYS A 106 -2.92 -11.41 -25.95
C LYS A 106 -2.52 -10.75 -27.29
N LYS A 107 -3.40 -9.89 -27.84
CA LYS A 107 -3.08 -9.17 -29.09
C LYS A 107 -1.99 -8.15 -28.85
N PHE A 108 -2.11 -7.34 -27.78
CA PHE A 108 -1.06 -6.39 -27.41
C PHE A 108 0.24 -7.09 -27.04
N ASN A 109 0.17 -8.16 -26.23
CA ASN A 109 1.35 -8.96 -25.89
C ASN A 109 2.08 -9.45 -27.14
N LYS A 110 1.34 -9.95 -28.14
CA LYS A 110 1.92 -10.39 -29.41
C LYS A 110 2.54 -9.22 -30.19
N ILE A 111 1.86 -8.07 -30.26
CA ILE A 111 2.38 -6.89 -30.99
C ILE A 111 3.72 -6.45 -30.42
N ILE A 112 3.84 -6.29 -29.10
CA ILE A 112 5.09 -5.85 -28.47
C ILE A 112 6.19 -6.92 -28.56
N SER A 113 5.84 -8.20 -28.46
CA SER A 113 6.77 -9.30 -28.62
C SER A 113 7.32 -9.40 -30.04
N ASP A 114 6.47 -9.24 -31.05
CA ASP A 114 6.88 -9.22 -32.46
C ASP A 114 7.74 -7.98 -32.78
N PHE A 115 7.43 -6.82 -32.17
CA PHE A 115 8.18 -5.59 -32.35
C PHE A 115 9.63 -5.69 -31.86
N TYR A 116 9.85 -6.29 -30.69
CA TYR A 116 11.19 -6.47 -30.09
C TYR A 116 11.81 -7.84 -30.35
N LYS A 117 11.29 -8.62 -31.27
CA LYS A 117 11.75 -10.01 -31.53
C LYS A 117 13.25 -10.14 -31.73
N GLN A 118 13.88 -9.17 -32.39
CA GLN A 118 15.33 -9.19 -32.66
C GLN A 118 16.19 -8.93 -31.40
N GLU A 119 15.60 -8.50 -30.31
CA GLU A 119 16.29 -8.17 -29.07
C GLU A 119 16.10 -9.23 -27.97
N ASN A 120 15.71 -10.46 -28.32
CA ASN A 120 15.42 -11.53 -27.36
C ASN A 120 14.39 -11.12 -26.31
N PHE A 121 13.31 -10.49 -26.76
CA PHE A 121 12.26 -10.00 -25.89
C PHE A 121 11.56 -11.15 -25.14
N ASN A 122 11.38 -10.96 -23.83
CA ASN A 122 10.67 -11.85 -22.93
C ASN A 122 9.97 -11.06 -21.82
N ASP A 123 9.25 -11.75 -20.94
CA ASP A 123 8.51 -11.13 -19.85
C ASP A 123 9.41 -10.31 -18.91
N THR A 124 10.64 -10.76 -18.65
CA THR A 124 11.64 -10.03 -17.86
C THR A 124 12.03 -8.71 -18.52
N LYS A 125 12.25 -8.74 -19.83
CA LYS A 125 12.60 -7.53 -20.58
C LYS A 125 11.41 -6.58 -20.66
N PHE A 126 10.19 -7.10 -20.81
CA PHE A 126 8.99 -6.27 -20.70
C PHE A 126 8.89 -5.59 -19.34
N LEU A 127 9.02 -6.35 -18.26
CA LEU A 127 8.99 -5.79 -16.89
C LEU A 127 10.02 -4.66 -16.72
N TYR A 128 11.21 -4.84 -17.23
CA TYR A 128 12.28 -3.84 -17.17
C TYR A 128 11.95 -2.58 -17.96
N LEU A 129 11.61 -2.73 -19.25
CA LEU A 129 11.33 -1.58 -20.13
C LEU A 129 10.06 -0.85 -19.69
N TRP A 130 9.02 -1.59 -19.33
CA TRP A 130 7.76 -1.01 -18.87
C TRP A 130 7.92 -0.32 -17.52
N GLY A 131 8.66 -0.93 -16.58
CA GLY A 131 8.93 -0.31 -15.29
C GLY A 131 9.71 1.00 -15.43
N LEU A 132 10.74 1.05 -16.28
CA LEU A 132 11.44 2.30 -16.60
C LEU A 132 10.49 3.34 -17.23
N THR A 133 9.62 2.91 -18.13
CA THR A 133 8.68 3.81 -18.81
C THR A 133 7.64 4.35 -17.84
N ALA A 134 6.94 3.47 -17.12
CA ALA A 134 5.78 3.84 -16.31
C ALA A 134 6.14 4.47 -14.96
N LEU A 135 7.13 3.92 -14.26
CA LEU A 135 7.47 4.43 -12.92
C LEU A 135 8.20 5.79 -12.95
N PHE A 136 8.82 6.15 -14.07
CA PHE A 136 9.64 7.35 -14.16
C PHE A 136 9.16 8.38 -15.18
N HIS A 137 7.96 8.22 -15.75
CA HIS A 137 7.48 9.16 -16.78
C HIS A 137 7.21 10.57 -16.24
N ASP A 138 6.88 10.72 -14.97
CA ASP A 138 6.52 11.98 -14.32
C ASP A 138 7.59 12.57 -13.38
N ILE A 139 8.80 11.99 -13.30
CA ILE A 139 9.86 12.49 -12.41
C ILE A 139 10.32 13.93 -12.71
N GLY A 140 10.04 14.43 -13.88
CA GLY A 140 10.30 15.81 -14.32
C GLY A 140 9.20 16.80 -13.95
N TYR A 141 8.09 16.36 -13.34
CA TYR A 141 6.96 17.23 -13.00
C TYR A 141 7.32 18.45 -12.13
N PRO A 142 8.27 18.38 -11.17
CA PRO A 142 8.71 19.54 -10.41
C PRO A 142 9.13 20.75 -11.25
N PHE A 143 9.66 20.54 -12.45
CA PHE A 143 10.00 21.64 -13.36
C PHE A 143 8.76 22.37 -13.89
N GLN A 144 7.72 21.63 -14.27
CA GLN A 144 6.45 22.18 -14.70
C GLN A 144 5.74 22.89 -13.55
N LEU A 145 5.74 22.30 -12.37
CA LEU A 145 5.08 22.81 -11.18
C LEU A 145 5.61 24.18 -10.76
N ALA A 146 6.92 24.38 -10.81
CA ALA A 146 7.54 25.69 -10.51
C ALA A 146 7.03 26.79 -11.48
N HIS A 147 6.85 26.48 -12.74
CA HIS A 147 6.29 27.42 -13.72
C HIS A 147 4.80 27.72 -13.45
N GLU A 148 4.01 26.69 -13.14
CA GLU A 148 2.57 26.84 -12.86
C GLU A 148 2.34 27.66 -11.58
N GLN A 149 3.17 27.51 -10.56
CA GLN A 149 3.11 28.34 -9.35
C GLN A 149 3.34 29.81 -9.62
N ILE A 150 4.38 30.15 -10.39
CA ILE A 150 4.67 31.54 -10.75
C ILE A 150 3.53 32.11 -11.58
N LYS A 151 2.99 31.34 -12.53
CA LYS A 151 1.87 31.74 -13.38
C LYS A 151 0.61 32.02 -12.55
N SER A 152 0.22 31.10 -11.65
CA SER A 152 -0.92 31.26 -10.77
C SER A 152 -0.79 32.50 -9.86
N TYR A 153 0.40 32.74 -9.32
CA TYR A 153 0.68 33.91 -8.50
C TYR A 153 0.51 35.23 -9.29
N VAL A 154 0.98 35.26 -10.54
CA VAL A 154 0.84 36.42 -11.42
C VAL A 154 -0.64 36.64 -11.79
N GLU A 155 -1.39 35.59 -12.09
CA GLU A 155 -2.82 35.65 -12.42
C GLU A 155 -3.65 36.15 -11.22
N GLU A 156 -3.34 35.75 -10.02
CA GLU A 156 -4.00 36.25 -8.78
C GLU A 156 -3.73 37.76 -8.55
N LEU A 157 -2.52 38.22 -8.82
CA LEU A 157 -2.17 39.63 -8.59
C LEU A 157 -2.75 40.58 -9.62
N TRP A 158 -2.84 40.19 -10.88
CA TRP A 158 -3.23 41.07 -11.99
C TRP A 158 -4.49 40.66 -12.73
N GLY A 159 -5.12 39.53 -12.35
CA GLY A 159 -6.33 38.99 -12.98
C GLY A 159 -6.04 38.14 -14.26
N GLU A 160 -6.96 37.23 -14.57
CA GLU A 160 -6.82 36.23 -15.64
C GLU A 160 -6.68 36.83 -17.06
N ASN A 161 -7.07 38.08 -17.25
CA ASN A 161 -7.03 38.77 -18.54
C ASN A 161 -5.74 39.54 -18.80
N ASN A 162 -4.72 39.38 -18.03
CA ASN A 162 -3.46 40.06 -18.14
C ASN A 162 -2.52 39.39 -19.16
N SER A 163 -1.85 40.18 -19.98
CA SER A 163 -0.88 39.71 -20.97
C SER A 163 0.48 39.33 -20.41
N ILE A 164 0.60 39.18 -19.08
CA ILE A 164 1.85 38.81 -18.43
C ILE A 164 1.96 37.29 -18.37
N ASN A 165 2.74 36.71 -19.25
CA ASN A 165 3.12 35.30 -19.20
C ASN A 165 4.51 35.17 -18.57
N PRO A 166 4.61 34.75 -17.28
CA PRO A 166 5.89 34.47 -16.68
C PRO A 166 6.52 33.27 -17.35
N PHE A 167 7.82 33.28 -17.55
CA PHE A 167 8.55 32.13 -18.04
C PHE A 167 9.76 31.80 -17.16
N VAL A 168 10.07 30.53 -17.03
CA VAL A 168 11.27 30.03 -16.34
C VAL A 168 12.30 29.67 -17.41
N SER A 169 13.52 30.16 -17.27
CA SER A 169 14.61 29.80 -18.16
C SER A 169 15.68 28.98 -17.41
N PHE A 170 16.23 28.00 -18.08
CA PHE A 170 17.28 27.16 -17.54
C PHE A 170 18.60 27.49 -18.22
N ASN A 171 19.58 27.91 -17.41
CA ASN A 171 20.95 28.19 -17.90
C ASN A 171 21.83 26.95 -17.75
N ASN A 172 22.83 26.81 -18.63
CA ASN A 172 23.80 25.70 -18.60
C ASN A 172 23.21 24.31 -18.83
N MET A 173 22.12 24.21 -19.58
CA MET A 173 21.49 22.94 -19.97
C MET A 173 22.44 22.01 -20.73
N ASP A 174 23.46 22.55 -21.39
CA ASP A 174 24.46 21.76 -22.13
C ASP A 174 25.09 20.64 -21.29
N ARG A 175 25.29 20.87 -20.00
CA ARG A 175 25.79 19.85 -19.07
C ARG A 175 24.80 18.71 -18.83
N LEU A 176 23.51 19.01 -18.81
CA LEU A 176 22.45 18.02 -18.63
C LEU A 176 22.14 17.29 -19.93
N LEU A 177 22.36 17.94 -21.07
CA LEU A 177 22.04 17.40 -22.39
C LEU A 177 23.18 16.61 -23.01
N SER A 178 24.43 16.77 -22.55
CA SER A 178 25.58 16.04 -23.08
C SER A 178 25.55 14.56 -22.73
N LEU A 179 25.83 13.71 -23.71
CA LEU A 179 25.92 12.24 -23.55
C LEU A 179 27.40 11.81 -23.48
N SER A 180 27.75 11.00 -22.50
CA SER A 180 29.08 10.38 -22.44
C SER A 180 29.25 9.28 -23.49
N ASP A 181 30.47 9.09 -24.01
CA ASP A 181 30.74 8.10 -25.07
C ASP A 181 30.44 6.66 -24.62
N ASN A 182 30.73 6.32 -23.36
CA ASN A 182 30.43 5.00 -22.80
C ASN A 182 28.95 4.58 -22.85
N LEU A 183 28.03 5.55 -22.87
CA LEU A 183 26.60 5.30 -22.98
C LEU A 183 26.18 4.88 -24.38
N LYS A 184 26.84 5.41 -25.38
CA LYS A 184 26.44 5.34 -26.78
C LYS A 184 26.88 4.06 -27.48
N GLU A 185 27.81 3.29 -26.93
CA GLU A 185 28.48 2.15 -27.60
C GLU A 185 27.52 1.11 -28.20
N LYS A 186 26.34 0.92 -27.61
CA LYS A 186 25.35 -0.06 -28.07
C LYS A 186 24.09 0.57 -28.70
N CYS A 187 24.07 1.89 -28.84
CA CYS A 187 22.96 2.57 -29.49
C CYS A 187 23.22 2.70 -30.99
N ARG A 188 22.20 2.48 -31.78
CA ARG A 188 22.22 2.69 -33.26
C ARG A 188 22.70 4.09 -33.64
N PHE A 189 22.42 5.08 -32.81
CA PHE A 189 22.74 6.48 -33.01
C PHE A 189 23.96 6.93 -32.19
N SER A 190 25.00 6.13 -32.15
CA SER A 190 26.20 6.39 -31.35
C SER A 190 26.94 7.68 -31.70
N SER A 191 26.69 8.26 -32.87
CA SER A 191 27.34 9.50 -33.35
C SER A 191 26.71 10.79 -32.80
N VAL A 192 25.55 10.73 -32.11
CA VAL A 192 24.92 11.93 -31.55
C VAL A 192 25.62 12.39 -30.28
N GLU A 193 25.60 13.68 -30.00
CA GLU A 193 26.30 14.28 -28.86
C GLU A 193 25.35 14.66 -27.72
N THR A 194 24.08 14.91 -28.04
CA THR A 194 23.08 15.39 -27.08
C THR A 194 21.86 14.48 -26.96
N ILE A 195 21.18 14.57 -25.81
CA ILE A 195 19.91 13.87 -25.58
C ILE A 195 18.84 14.30 -26.59
N ASP A 196 18.81 15.60 -26.96
CA ASP A 196 17.85 16.12 -27.95
C ASP A 196 18.03 15.44 -29.31
N GLU A 197 19.26 15.34 -29.76
CA GLU A 197 19.56 14.61 -31.01
C GLU A 197 19.16 13.15 -30.91
N LEU A 198 19.52 12.51 -29.80
CA LEU A 198 19.18 11.09 -29.56
C LEU A 198 17.66 10.87 -29.61
N LEU A 199 16.87 11.71 -28.95
CA LEU A 199 15.41 11.63 -28.95
C LEU A 199 14.85 11.90 -30.35
N ALA A 200 15.36 12.93 -31.04
CA ALA A 200 14.91 13.27 -32.38
C ALA A 200 15.14 12.11 -33.38
N TYR A 201 16.33 11.49 -33.34
CA TYR A 201 16.63 10.33 -34.17
C TYR A 201 15.78 9.11 -33.80
N GLY A 202 15.58 8.84 -32.51
CA GLY A 202 14.74 7.73 -32.04
C GLY A 202 13.27 7.88 -32.49
N ILE A 203 12.69 9.06 -32.29
CA ILE A 203 11.31 9.36 -32.74
C ILE A 203 11.19 9.30 -34.27
N ASN A 204 12.16 9.88 -35.01
CA ASN A 204 12.19 9.78 -36.47
C ASN A 204 12.22 8.32 -36.92
N TYR A 205 13.07 7.49 -36.32
CA TYR A 205 13.20 6.09 -36.68
C TYR A 205 11.92 5.29 -36.47
N ARG A 206 11.18 5.54 -35.38
CA ARG A 206 9.94 4.82 -35.05
C ARG A 206 8.70 5.37 -35.75
N LEU A 207 8.58 6.70 -35.82
CA LEU A 207 7.35 7.37 -36.28
C LEU A 207 7.50 8.05 -37.63
N ASN A 208 8.71 8.10 -38.18
CA ASN A 208 9.01 8.71 -39.49
C ASN A 208 8.65 10.20 -39.55
N TYR A 209 8.74 10.94 -38.44
CA TYR A 209 8.57 12.40 -38.45
C TYR A 209 9.85 13.11 -38.92
N PRO A 210 9.78 14.26 -39.58
CA PRO A 210 10.94 14.98 -40.09
C PRO A 210 11.92 15.38 -38.96
N LEU A 211 13.19 14.97 -39.10
CA LEU A 211 14.22 15.20 -38.10
C LEU A 211 14.42 16.66 -37.72
N HIS A 212 14.43 17.57 -38.73
CA HIS A 212 14.61 19.00 -38.47
C HIS A 212 13.46 19.62 -37.66
N ILE A 213 12.23 19.08 -37.77
CA ILE A 213 11.07 19.50 -36.96
C ILE A 213 11.24 19.00 -35.55
N LEU A 214 11.63 17.75 -35.36
CA LEU A 214 11.84 17.15 -34.05
C LEU A 214 12.93 17.90 -33.26
N LEU A 215 14.07 18.16 -33.90
CA LEU A 215 15.16 18.92 -33.27
C LEU A 215 14.70 20.33 -32.88
N LYS A 216 14.04 21.05 -33.77
CA LYS A 216 13.47 22.36 -33.48
C LYS A 216 12.50 22.33 -32.28
N LEU A 217 11.63 21.34 -32.21
CA LEU A 217 10.66 21.21 -31.11
C LEU A 217 11.30 20.84 -29.78
N LEU A 218 12.25 19.93 -29.76
CA LEU A 218 12.97 19.53 -28.55
C LEU A 218 13.84 20.65 -27.99
N GLN A 219 14.61 21.34 -28.83
CA GLN A 219 15.45 22.48 -28.43
C GLN A 219 14.63 23.67 -27.88
N LYS A 220 13.44 23.90 -28.37
CA LYS A 220 12.54 24.94 -27.83
C LYS A 220 12.07 24.70 -26.41
N ARG A 221 12.17 23.45 -25.87
CA ARG A 221 11.61 23.09 -24.57
C ARG A 221 12.31 23.72 -23.37
N TYR A 222 13.55 24.11 -23.52
CA TYR A 222 14.34 24.82 -22.50
C TYR A 222 14.75 26.23 -22.96
N GLN A 223 14.49 26.60 -24.20
CA GLN A 223 14.75 27.94 -24.72
C GLN A 223 13.50 28.84 -24.56
N ASN A 224 13.62 29.85 -23.79
CA ASN A 224 12.78 31.00 -23.38
C ASN A 224 11.51 31.41 -24.19
N GLN A 225 10.77 30.55 -24.85
CA GLN A 225 9.68 30.97 -25.74
C GLN A 225 8.36 30.23 -25.60
N ARG A 226 8.08 29.56 -24.47
CA ARG A 226 6.85 28.79 -24.32
C ARG A 226 6.02 29.16 -23.11
N GLU A 227 4.71 29.04 -23.28
CA GLU A 227 3.71 29.25 -22.23
C GLU A 227 3.65 28.11 -21.20
N TYR A 228 4.40 27.03 -21.39
CA TYR A 228 4.42 25.87 -20.49
C TYR A 228 5.77 25.14 -20.52
N ILE A 229 6.08 24.43 -19.44
CA ILE A 229 7.21 23.51 -19.33
C ILE A 229 6.66 22.08 -19.49
N ASP A 230 7.35 21.28 -20.31
CA ASP A 230 6.99 19.89 -20.58
C ASP A 230 7.68 18.94 -19.62
N HIS A 231 6.94 18.40 -18.64
CA HIS A 231 7.50 17.46 -17.68
C HIS A 231 8.00 16.17 -18.34
N GLY A 232 7.37 15.69 -19.41
CA GLY A 232 7.81 14.48 -20.11
C GLY A 232 9.22 14.64 -20.70
N TYR A 233 9.57 15.80 -21.21
CA TYR A 233 10.93 16.09 -21.65
C TYR A 233 11.93 16.06 -20.48
N PHE A 234 11.63 16.75 -19.38
CA PHE A 234 12.50 16.77 -18.21
C PHE A 234 12.60 15.41 -17.54
N SER A 235 11.53 14.62 -17.48
CA SER A 235 11.54 13.24 -17.03
C SER A 235 12.52 12.40 -17.85
N THR A 236 12.49 12.55 -19.17
CA THR A 236 13.42 11.86 -20.07
C THR A 236 14.86 12.22 -19.79
N VAL A 237 15.18 13.51 -19.64
CA VAL A 237 16.54 14.00 -19.34
C VAL A 237 17.04 13.45 -17.99
N LEU A 238 16.21 13.53 -16.95
CA LEU A 238 16.57 13.01 -15.63
C LEU A 238 16.79 11.51 -15.64
N LEU A 239 15.89 10.74 -16.29
CA LEU A 239 16.03 9.29 -16.37
C LEU A 239 17.29 8.90 -17.13
N ALA A 240 17.58 9.52 -18.28
CA ALA A 240 18.79 9.27 -19.06
C ALA A 240 20.06 9.47 -18.20
N HIS A 241 20.13 10.53 -17.42
CA HIS A 241 21.22 10.76 -16.48
C HIS A 241 21.35 9.66 -15.43
N ARG A 242 20.21 9.26 -14.81
CA ARG A 242 20.23 8.20 -13.77
C ARG A 242 20.62 6.83 -14.32
N LEU A 243 20.17 6.51 -15.51
CA LEU A 243 20.60 5.28 -16.19
C LEU A 243 22.10 5.29 -16.48
N THR A 244 22.64 6.46 -16.85
CA THR A 244 24.09 6.66 -17.02
C THR A 244 24.86 6.39 -15.72
N GLU A 245 24.45 7.03 -14.63
CA GLU A 245 25.09 6.87 -13.31
C GLU A 245 25.02 5.40 -12.82
N SER A 246 24.01 4.66 -13.24
CA SER A 246 23.84 3.23 -12.95
C SER A 246 24.58 2.32 -13.95
N ASN A 247 25.41 2.85 -14.84
CA ASN A 247 26.13 2.14 -15.90
C ASN A 247 25.20 1.35 -16.85
N VAL A 248 23.96 1.79 -17.03
CA VAL A 248 23.03 1.23 -18.00
C VAL A 248 23.38 1.75 -19.39
N GLN A 249 23.68 0.83 -20.31
CA GLN A 249 23.98 1.18 -21.70
C GLN A 249 22.69 1.54 -22.47
N LEU A 250 22.76 2.58 -23.28
CA LEU A 250 21.67 2.96 -24.18
C LEU A 250 21.59 1.96 -25.34
N THR A 251 20.60 1.09 -25.27
CA THR A 251 20.19 0.22 -26.38
C THR A 251 19.04 0.84 -27.14
N ASP A 252 18.69 0.31 -28.32
CA ASP A 252 17.51 0.78 -29.06
C ASP A 252 16.22 0.69 -28.22
N SER A 253 16.08 -0.35 -27.40
CA SER A 253 14.92 -0.51 -26.50
C SER A 253 14.92 0.48 -25.33
N ILE A 254 16.09 0.87 -24.80
CA ILE A 254 16.18 1.97 -23.80
C ILE A 254 15.88 3.31 -24.46
N LEU A 255 16.31 3.52 -25.72
CA LEU A 255 15.90 4.72 -26.46
C LEU A 255 14.38 4.78 -26.65
N ASP A 256 13.73 3.64 -26.89
CA ASP A 256 12.26 3.58 -26.96
C ASP A 256 11.61 3.96 -25.61
N VAL A 257 12.19 3.60 -24.47
CA VAL A 257 11.73 4.07 -23.14
C VAL A 257 11.80 5.61 -23.08
N LEU A 258 12.95 6.19 -23.41
CA LEU A 258 13.16 7.63 -23.35
C LEU A 258 12.23 8.38 -24.31
N THR A 259 12.06 7.88 -25.55
CA THR A 259 11.15 8.49 -26.53
C THR A 259 9.68 8.30 -26.14
N ALA A 260 9.29 7.20 -25.53
CA ALA A 260 7.93 7.00 -25.00
C ALA A 260 7.59 8.04 -23.92
N ILE A 261 8.50 8.26 -22.97
CA ILE A 261 8.34 9.29 -21.94
C ILE A 261 8.28 10.69 -22.55
N SER A 262 9.12 11.00 -23.52
CA SER A 262 9.09 12.32 -24.20
C SER A 262 7.79 12.55 -24.99
N LEU A 263 7.15 11.49 -25.51
CA LEU A 263 5.95 11.55 -26.33
C LEU A 263 4.63 11.56 -25.55
N HIS A 264 4.63 11.16 -24.28
CA HIS A 264 3.36 11.01 -23.54
C HIS A 264 2.65 12.33 -23.24
N ASN A 265 3.38 13.45 -23.23
CA ASN A 265 2.86 14.75 -22.89
C ASN A 265 2.80 15.70 -24.10
N ASN A 266 3.04 16.98 -23.91
CA ASN A 266 2.82 18.08 -24.83
C ASN A 266 3.49 17.92 -26.21
N LEU A 267 4.59 17.18 -26.30
CA LEU A 267 5.26 16.94 -27.59
C LEU A 267 4.32 16.28 -28.60
N ASN A 268 3.64 15.22 -28.21
CA ASN A 268 2.70 14.51 -29.09
C ASN A 268 1.32 15.18 -29.08
N ARG A 269 0.84 15.62 -27.91
CA ARG A 269 -0.51 16.17 -27.75
C ARG A 269 -0.74 17.45 -28.55
N TYR A 270 0.24 18.35 -28.56
CA TYR A 270 0.06 19.69 -29.15
C TYR A 270 1.09 20.02 -30.22
N ASP A 271 2.38 19.81 -29.95
CA ASP A 271 3.44 20.38 -30.75
C ASP A 271 3.61 19.71 -32.11
N LEU A 272 3.67 18.37 -32.13
CA LEU A 272 3.83 17.62 -33.37
C LEU A 272 2.62 17.78 -34.29
N SER A 273 1.41 17.69 -33.72
CA SER A 273 0.18 17.85 -34.52
C SER A 273 0.03 19.26 -35.11
N ALA A 274 0.39 20.29 -34.34
CA ALA A 274 0.35 21.68 -34.78
C ALA A 274 1.38 21.98 -35.88
N GLU A 275 2.63 21.51 -35.73
CA GLU A 275 3.71 21.75 -36.68
C GLU A 275 3.57 20.92 -37.97
N LEU A 276 3.17 19.64 -37.83
CA LEU A 276 3.04 18.72 -38.95
C LEU A 276 1.69 18.84 -39.69
N LYS A 277 0.68 19.36 -39.01
CA LYS A 277 -0.71 19.49 -39.54
C LYS A 277 -1.33 18.14 -39.96
N ILE A 278 -0.95 17.08 -39.25
CA ILE A 278 -1.46 15.71 -39.45
C ILE A 278 -1.84 15.11 -38.10
N SER A 279 -2.59 14.01 -38.12
CA SER A 279 -2.79 13.20 -36.91
C SER A 279 -1.48 12.59 -36.48
N THR A 280 -1.13 12.79 -35.23
CA THR A 280 0.07 12.23 -34.59
C THR A 280 -0.26 11.06 -33.64
N ALA A 281 -1.46 10.49 -33.77
CA ALA A 281 -1.89 9.34 -32.99
C ALA A 281 -0.91 8.14 -33.11
N ILE A 282 -0.41 7.68 -31.98
CA ILE A 282 0.62 6.65 -31.92
C ILE A 282 0.01 5.25 -32.04
N SER A 283 0.52 4.48 -33.00
CA SER A 283 0.12 3.10 -33.22
C SER A 283 0.96 2.13 -32.40
N PRO A 284 0.38 1.08 -31.77
CA PRO A 284 1.15 0.07 -31.03
C PRO A 284 2.13 -0.69 -31.93
N TYR A 285 1.89 -0.76 -33.24
CA TYR A 285 2.79 -1.38 -34.22
C TYR A 285 4.04 -0.56 -34.53
N LYS A 286 4.01 0.76 -34.26
CA LYS A 286 5.13 1.66 -34.52
C LYS A 286 5.94 1.96 -33.26
N HIS A 287 5.24 2.14 -32.11
CA HIS A 287 5.89 2.45 -30.85
C HIS A 287 5.04 1.90 -29.66
N PRO A 288 5.15 0.60 -29.37
CA PRO A 288 4.28 -0.06 -28.38
C PRO A 288 4.41 0.51 -26.96
N LEU A 289 5.61 0.94 -26.53
CA LEU A 289 5.80 1.54 -25.20
C LEU A 289 5.13 2.91 -25.09
N ALA A 290 5.28 3.78 -26.10
CA ALA A 290 4.61 5.09 -26.10
C ALA A 290 3.08 4.94 -26.15
N TYR A 291 2.60 4.00 -26.98
CA TYR A 291 1.17 3.67 -27.03
C TYR A 291 0.66 3.22 -25.65
N LEU A 292 1.34 2.27 -25.01
CA LEU A 292 0.93 1.73 -23.71
C LEU A 292 0.99 2.80 -22.61
N LEU A 293 2.03 3.64 -22.61
CA LEU A 293 2.18 4.72 -21.64
C LEU A 293 1.03 5.71 -21.74
N ILE A 294 0.78 6.25 -22.92
CA ILE A 294 -0.31 7.22 -23.14
C ILE A 294 -1.67 6.61 -22.78
N LEU A 295 -1.91 5.35 -23.16
CA LEU A 295 -3.14 4.66 -22.81
C LEU A 295 -3.32 4.55 -21.29
N CYS A 296 -2.32 4.09 -20.58
CA CYS A 296 -2.41 3.87 -19.14
C CYS A 296 -2.47 5.18 -18.36
N ASP A 297 -1.73 6.19 -18.77
CA ASP A 297 -1.71 7.53 -18.17
C ASP A 297 -3.08 8.20 -18.26
N GLU A 298 -3.67 8.24 -19.47
CA GLU A 298 -5.00 8.83 -19.69
C GLU A 298 -6.14 8.06 -18.98
N LEU A 299 -6.02 6.74 -18.87
CA LEU A 299 -7.02 5.93 -18.18
C LEU A 299 -6.92 6.03 -16.66
N GLN A 300 -5.79 6.40 -16.08
CA GLN A 300 -5.61 6.49 -14.63
C GLN A 300 -6.24 7.77 -14.07
N ASN A 301 -7.53 7.74 -13.74
CA ASN A 301 -8.32 8.87 -13.22
C ASN A 301 -8.99 8.57 -11.87
N TRP A 302 -8.39 7.72 -11.05
CA TRP A 302 -8.87 7.40 -9.69
C TRP A 302 -7.76 7.60 -8.66
N ASP A 303 -8.13 7.76 -7.40
CA ASP A 303 -7.23 7.87 -6.22
C ASP A 303 -6.08 8.88 -6.40
N ARG A 304 -6.30 9.91 -7.20
CA ARG A 304 -5.37 11.04 -7.36
C ARG A 304 -5.60 12.03 -6.23
N THR A 305 -4.95 11.78 -5.10
CA THR A 305 -5.03 12.68 -3.96
C THR A 305 -4.47 14.03 -4.34
N ALA A 306 -5.20 15.03 -3.95
CA ALA A 306 -4.76 16.38 -4.12
C ALA A 306 -4.06 16.86 -2.86
N PHE A 307 -2.86 17.39 -3.04
CA PHE A 307 -2.19 18.13 -2.00
C PHE A 307 -2.77 19.55 -1.94
N GLY A 308 -2.87 20.09 -0.72
CA GLY A 308 -3.38 21.44 -0.51
C GLY A 308 -4.85 21.50 -0.14
N TYR A 309 -5.39 22.70 -0.10
CA TYR A 309 -6.69 23.06 0.44
C TYR A 309 -7.81 22.09 0.02
N VAL A 310 -8.58 21.64 0.99
CA VAL A 310 -9.65 20.64 0.89
C VAL A 310 -10.81 21.06 -0.05
N SER A 311 -10.75 22.23 -0.64
CA SER A 311 -11.80 22.79 -1.48
C SER A 311 -11.82 22.27 -2.92
N LYS A 312 -11.28 21.09 -3.21
CA LYS A 312 -11.40 20.56 -4.56
C LYS A 312 -12.85 20.34 -4.91
N LYS A 313 -13.29 21.18 -5.85
CA LYS A 313 -14.68 21.26 -6.30
C LYS A 313 -15.13 20.01 -7.05
N ASP A 314 -14.19 19.22 -7.58
CA ASP A 314 -14.50 18.08 -8.43
C ASP A 314 -14.29 16.77 -7.67
N PRO A 315 -15.32 15.93 -7.54
CA PRO A 315 -15.19 14.61 -6.98
C PRO A 315 -14.29 13.75 -7.89
N LEU A 316 -13.33 13.05 -7.30
CA LEU A 316 -12.48 12.08 -7.99
C LEU A 316 -12.94 10.66 -7.66
N ALA A 317 -12.82 9.76 -8.63
CA ALA A 317 -12.99 8.34 -8.35
C ALA A 317 -11.96 7.89 -7.32
N TRP A 318 -12.39 7.13 -6.32
CA TRP A 318 -11.49 6.66 -5.27
C TRP A 318 -10.88 5.29 -5.62
N THR A 319 -11.55 4.49 -6.47
CA THR A 319 -11.06 3.21 -6.94
C THR A 319 -11.66 2.87 -8.30
N VAL A 320 -11.24 1.76 -8.88
CA VAL A 320 -11.62 1.31 -10.21
C VAL A 320 -11.86 -0.20 -10.21
N GLU A 321 -12.83 -0.64 -11.01
CA GLU A 321 -12.98 -2.04 -11.41
C GLU A 321 -12.61 -2.14 -12.89
N VAL A 322 -11.74 -3.09 -13.23
CA VAL A 322 -11.18 -3.21 -14.58
C VAL A 322 -11.49 -4.60 -15.15
N ASN A 323 -11.82 -4.66 -16.45
CA ASN A 323 -11.88 -5.89 -17.20
C ASN A 323 -11.12 -5.73 -18.51
N ILE A 324 -10.15 -6.60 -18.75
CA ILE A 324 -9.27 -6.54 -19.93
C ILE A 324 -9.40 -7.84 -20.69
N THR A 325 -9.67 -7.73 -21.99
CA THR A 325 -9.72 -8.82 -22.94
C THR A 325 -9.00 -8.43 -24.23
N ASP A 326 -8.81 -9.39 -25.14
CA ASP A 326 -8.18 -9.16 -26.46
C ASP A 326 -8.95 -8.13 -27.33
N GLU A 327 -10.21 -7.85 -27.01
CA GLU A 327 -11.09 -7.01 -27.82
C GLU A 327 -11.51 -5.72 -27.11
N LYS A 328 -11.46 -5.71 -25.78
CA LYS A 328 -12.09 -4.66 -24.99
C LYS A 328 -11.37 -4.42 -23.66
N ILE A 329 -11.24 -3.16 -23.30
CA ILE A 329 -10.87 -2.70 -21.95
C ILE A 329 -12.08 -1.96 -21.39
N ASP A 330 -12.70 -2.52 -20.36
CA ASP A 330 -13.79 -1.89 -19.62
C ASP A 330 -13.29 -1.37 -18.27
N ILE A 331 -13.55 -0.10 -18.00
CA ILE A 331 -13.15 0.55 -16.76
C ILE A 331 -14.36 1.18 -16.10
N HIS A 332 -14.63 0.79 -14.85
CA HIS A 332 -15.67 1.37 -14.01
C HIS A 332 -15.04 2.20 -12.91
N TYR A 333 -15.13 3.52 -13.02
CA TYR A 333 -14.67 4.45 -12.00
C TYR A 333 -15.68 4.54 -10.87
N ILE A 334 -15.24 4.24 -9.65
CA ILE A 334 -16.09 4.18 -8.47
C ILE A 334 -15.91 5.45 -7.65
N PHE A 335 -17.01 6.18 -7.49
CA PHE A 335 -17.08 7.42 -6.72
C PHE A 335 -17.74 7.17 -5.36
N ASP A 336 -17.29 7.89 -4.35
CA ASP A 336 -17.90 7.91 -3.03
C ASP A 336 -18.81 9.14 -2.88
N SER A 337 -19.98 8.96 -2.29
CA SER A 337 -20.91 10.06 -1.99
C SER A 337 -20.44 10.96 -0.84
N PHE A 338 -19.36 10.61 -0.15
CA PHE A 338 -18.82 11.37 0.95
C PHE A 338 -17.54 12.10 0.57
N THR A 339 -17.52 13.42 0.77
CA THR A 339 -16.29 14.22 0.74
C THR A 339 -16.01 14.77 2.13
N VAL A 340 -14.75 14.73 2.55
CA VAL A 340 -14.29 15.46 3.76
C VAL A 340 -14.05 16.90 3.39
N VAL A 341 -14.55 17.79 4.21
CA VAL A 341 -14.55 19.21 3.89
C VAL A 341 -13.54 20.02 4.68
N ASP A 342 -13.14 19.60 5.87
CA ASP A 342 -12.17 20.34 6.68
C ASP A 342 -11.47 19.45 7.73
N THR A 343 -10.19 19.73 7.97
CA THR A 343 -9.39 19.11 9.04
C THR A 343 -9.81 19.57 10.43
N ASN A 344 -10.53 20.69 10.54
CA ASN A 344 -11.02 21.26 11.80
C ASN A 344 -12.50 20.96 12.05
N ASP A 345 -13.25 20.54 11.03
CA ASP A 345 -14.66 20.20 11.14
C ASP A 345 -14.87 18.68 11.05
N VAL A 346 -15.36 18.11 12.13
CA VAL A 346 -15.65 16.68 12.28
C VAL A 346 -16.90 16.27 11.48
N GLU A 347 -17.57 17.19 10.82
CA GLU A 347 -18.79 16.92 10.06
C GLU A 347 -18.49 16.42 8.65
N ARG A 348 -18.98 15.23 8.36
CA ARG A 348 -19.01 14.65 7.02
C ARG A 348 -20.13 15.28 6.20
N HIS A 349 -19.79 16.02 5.17
CA HIS A 349 -20.78 16.53 4.22
C HIS A 349 -20.99 15.55 3.07
N ARG A 350 -22.23 15.11 2.88
CA ARG A 350 -22.64 14.33 1.71
C ARG A 350 -22.76 15.26 0.51
N LYS A 351 -21.97 15.02 -0.56
CA LYS A 351 -22.14 15.70 -1.84
C LYS A 351 -23.06 14.89 -2.74
N ASN A 352 -24.02 15.52 -3.37
CA ASN A 352 -24.75 14.92 -4.48
C ASN A 352 -23.82 14.89 -5.70
N ILE A 353 -23.44 13.69 -6.12
CA ILE A 353 -22.58 13.46 -7.27
C ILE A 353 -23.45 13.31 -8.50
N ASN A 354 -23.22 14.16 -9.52
CA ASN A 354 -23.80 13.96 -10.83
C ASN A 354 -22.88 13.04 -11.65
N VAL A 355 -23.20 11.75 -11.66
CA VAL A 355 -22.42 10.70 -12.32
C VAL A 355 -22.30 10.93 -13.84
N GLU A 356 -23.36 11.44 -14.50
CA GLU A 356 -23.35 11.74 -15.95
C GLU A 356 -22.33 12.83 -16.28
N LYS A 357 -22.33 13.92 -15.51
CA LYS A 357 -21.37 15.02 -15.71
C LYS A 357 -19.92 14.58 -15.42
N LEU A 358 -19.74 13.68 -14.45
CA LEU A 358 -18.42 13.12 -14.16
C LEU A 358 -17.95 12.21 -15.29
N GLN A 359 -18.85 11.40 -15.83
CA GLN A 359 -18.55 10.52 -16.95
C GLN A 359 -18.15 11.30 -18.19
N GLU A 360 -18.86 12.38 -18.51
CA GLU A 360 -18.47 13.30 -19.60
C GLU A 360 -17.09 13.92 -19.37
N GLY A 361 -16.78 14.34 -18.14
CA GLY A 361 -15.50 14.93 -17.78
C GLY A 361 -14.31 13.96 -17.81
N ILE A 362 -14.54 12.68 -17.55
CA ILE A 362 -13.52 11.62 -17.62
C ILE A 362 -13.24 11.22 -19.07
N PHE A 363 -14.25 11.30 -19.97
CA PHE A 363 -14.21 10.83 -21.35
C PHE A 363 -14.32 11.93 -22.39
N GLN A 364 -13.61 13.03 -22.24
CA GLN A 364 -13.40 13.95 -23.33
C GLN A 364 -12.54 13.27 -24.39
N ASN A 365 -13.01 12.53 -25.29
CA ASN A 365 -12.45 11.93 -26.52
C ASN A 365 -10.94 12.11 -26.84
N GLU A 366 -10.15 12.59 -25.89
CA GLU A 366 -8.74 12.94 -26.07
C GLU A 366 -7.88 11.72 -26.39
N ILE A 367 -8.14 10.60 -25.74
CA ILE A 367 -7.38 9.37 -25.95
C ILE A 367 -7.35 8.98 -27.44
N TYR A 368 -8.48 9.06 -28.14
CA TYR A 368 -8.57 8.70 -29.57
C TYR A 368 -7.80 9.65 -30.49
N THR A 369 -7.45 10.84 -30.01
CA THR A 369 -6.60 11.76 -30.77
C THR A 369 -5.11 11.48 -30.57
N LEU A 370 -4.74 10.81 -29.46
CA LEU A 370 -3.36 10.58 -29.05
C LEU A 370 -2.83 9.22 -29.49
N ILE A 371 -3.69 8.20 -29.58
CA ILE A 371 -3.29 6.83 -29.93
C ILE A 371 -4.27 6.18 -30.90
N ASN A 372 -3.75 5.30 -31.75
CA ASN A 372 -4.55 4.44 -32.61
C ASN A 372 -4.81 3.11 -31.94
N TYR A 373 -6.05 2.85 -31.58
CA TYR A 373 -6.44 1.62 -30.90
C TYR A 373 -6.43 0.38 -31.77
N HIS A 374 -6.08 -0.75 -31.14
CA HIS A 374 -6.48 -2.06 -31.59
C HIS A 374 -7.58 -2.68 -30.72
N THR A 375 -7.85 -2.10 -29.56
CA THR A 375 -8.85 -2.58 -28.57
C THR A 375 -9.89 -1.50 -28.30
N LYS A 376 -11.15 -1.88 -28.11
CA LYS A 376 -12.22 -0.95 -27.73
C LYS A 376 -12.13 -0.60 -26.25
N ILE A 377 -12.25 0.67 -25.90
CA ILE A 377 -12.37 1.12 -24.52
C ILE A 377 -13.81 1.48 -24.22
N SER A 378 -14.33 1.01 -23.12
CA SER A 378 -15.56 1.50 -22.53
C SER A 378 -15.34 1.82 -21.05
N ALA A 379 -15.97 2.88 -20.60
CA ALA A 379 -15.78 3.36 -19.26
C ALA A 379 -17.08 3.94 -18.71
N GLU A 380 -17.35 3.69 -17.43
CA GLU A 380 -18.54 4.12 -16.74
C GLU A 380 -18.18 4.70 -15.38
N ALA A 381 -18.92 5.73 -14.96
CA ALA A 381 -18.87 6.26 -13.61
C ALA A 381 -19.95 5.62 -12.74
N VAL A 382 -19.60 5.07 -11.61
CA VAL A 382 -20.52 4.37 -10.71
C VAL A 382 -20.40 4.96 -9.32
N GLU A 383 -21.52 5.36 -8.72
CA GLU A 383 -21.59 5.74 -7.31
C GLU A 383 -21.80 4.51 -6.43
N LYS A 384 -20.90 4.23 -5.51
CA LYS A 384 -21.07 3.20 -4.49
C LYS A 384 -20.97 3.81 -3.10
N ASN A 385 -22.00 3.62 -2.29
CA ASN A 385 -21.96 3.95 -0.86
C ASN A 385 -20.99 2.99 -0.15
N LYS A 386 -19.72 3.35 -0.07
CA LYS A 386 -18.76 2.67 0.80
C LYS A 386 -18.26 3.68 1.82
N ASP A 387 -18.30 3.29 3.11
CA ASP A 387 -17.64 4.03 4.18
C ASP A 387 -16.13 3.99 3.95
N ARG A 388 -15.62 4.93 3.19
CA ARG A 388 -14.18 5.16 3.12
C ARG A 388 -13.73 5.68 4.48
N LYS A 389 -12.76 5.03 5.11
CA LYS A 389 -12.07 5.59 6.28
C LYS A 389 -11.29 6.80 5.79
N ILE A 390 -11.87 7.97 5.96
CA ILE A 390 -11.18 9.21 5.65
C ILE A 390 -10.31 9.51 6.87
N ARG A 391 -9.00 9.56 6.66
CA ARG A 391 -8.07 10.07 7.67
C ARG A 391 -8.32 11.57 7.80
N ILE A 392 -8.92 11.95 8.92
CA ILE A 392 -9.33 13.34 9.20
C ILE A 392 -8.13 14.20 9.63
N PHE A 393 -6.98 13.59 9.91
CA PHE A 393 -5.84 14.33 10.44
C PHE A 393 -4.75 14.47 9.37
N ALA A 394 -4.43 15.70 9.03
CA ALA A 394 -3.33 16.11 8.16
C ALA A 394 -1.94 15.81 8.77
N SER A 395 -1.81 14.75 9.51
CA SER A 395 -0.80 14.64 10.54
C SER A 395 0.39 13.80 10.15
N SER A 396 0.26 12.96 9.15
CA SER A 396 1.34 12.06 8.76
C SER A 396 1.55 12.09 7.25
N ASP A 397 1.19 13.22 6.62
CA ASP A 397 1.20 13.36 5.18
C ASP A 397 2.60 13.66 4.62
N LYS A 398 3.57 13.97 5.50
CA LYS A 398 4.94 14.17 5.07
C LYS A 398 5.57 12.83 4.78
N PHE A 399 6.05 12.68 3.54
CA PHE A 399 6.85 11.54 3.14
C PHE A 399 8.20 11.61 3.87
N VAL A 400 8.38 10.76 4.87
CA VAL A 400 9.68 10.60 5.54
C VAL A 400 10.60 9.84 4.60
N ASN A 401 11.89 10.20 4.57
CA ASN A 401 12.91 9.48 3.84
C ASN A 401 12.98 8.01 4.31
N LEU A 402 12.17 7.16 3.69
CA LEU A 402 11.96 5.78 4.13
C LEU A 402 13.21 4.92 3.99
N CYS A 403 14.05 5.19 2.98
CA CYS A 403 15.27 4.42 2.77
C CYS A 403 16.30 4.70 3.88
N ASP A 404 16.61 5.98 4.14
CA ASP A 404 17.55 6.35 5.19
C ASP A 404 17.00 5.99 6.58
N PHE A 405 15.69 6.07 6.76
CA PHE A 405 15.03 5.69 7.98
C PHE A 405 15.11 4.17 8.23
N ALA A 406 14.85 3.35 7.20
CA ALA A 406 15.02 1.90 7.28
C ALA A 406 16.47 1.49 7.55
N LYS A 407 17.45 2.18 6.95
CA LYS A 407 18.88 2.00 7.24
C LYS A 407 19.21 2.33 8.70
N ALA A 408 18.64 3.38 9.27
CA ALA A 408 18.84 3.76 10.66
C ALA A 408 18.22 2.76 11.65
N ILE A 409 17.02 2.27 11.34
CA ILE A 409 16.37 1.19 12.10
C ILE A 409 17.27 -0.05 12.12
N HIS A 410 17.75 -0.47 10.95
CA HIS A 410 18.64 -1.60 10.84
C HIS A 410 19.97 -1.41 11.59
N ALA A 411 20.61 -0.25 11.46
CA ALA A 411 21.84 0.08 12.16
C ALA A 411 21.69 0.05 13.68
N SER A 412 20.53 0.50 14.19
CA SER A 412 20.21 0.40 15.62
C SER A 412 20.07 -1.05 16.06
N TYR A 413 19.41 -1.89 15.28
CA TYR A 413 19.32 -3.32 15.53
C TYR A 413 20.71 -3.98 15.49
N GLN A 414 21.49 -3.71 14.45
CA GLN A 414 22.83 -4.25 14.24
C GLN A 414 23.79 -3.89 15.38
N SER A 415 23.70 -2.68 15.93
CA SER A 415 24.56 -2.23 17.03
C SER A 415 24.37 -3.05 18.32
N VAL A 416 23.21 -3.64 18.52
CA VAL A 416 22.87 -4.43 19.71
C VAL A 416 23.03 -5.93 19.46
N TYR A 417 22.64 -6.42 18.30
CA TYR A 417 22.50 -7.85 18.00
C TYR A 417 23.51 -8.36 16.96
N GLY A 418 24.27 -7.45 16.32
CA GLY A 418 25.17 -7.81 15.22
C GLY A 418 24.45 -8.12 13.92
N GLY A 419 25.17 -8.65 12.95
CA GLY A 419 24.65 -9.02 11.64
C GLY A 419 25.25 -8.24 10.46
N PRO A 420 24.82 -8.50 9.20
CA PRO A 420 25.31 -7.82 8.03
C PRO A 420 24.83 -6.36 7.95
N ASN A 421 25.47 -5.54 7.13
CA ASN A 421 25.01 -4.19 6.85
C ASN A 421 23.70 -4.19 6.05
N PHE A 422 22.92 -3.10 6.10
CA PHE A 422 21.64 -2.99 5.39
C PHE A 422 21.78 -3.30 3.89
N ASP A 423 22.83 -2.79 3.24
CA ASP A 423 23.03 -2.97 1.79
C ASP A 423 23.35 -4.43 1.40
N GLU A 424 23.83 -5.24 2.35
CA GLU A 424 24.13 -6.68 2.20
C GLU A 424 22.91 -7.58 2.46
N LEU A 425 21.81 -7.03 2.99
CA LEU A 425 20.58 -7.79 3.24
C LEU A 425 19.93 -8.22 1.93
N SER A 426 19.20 -9.36 1.97
CA SER A 426 18.27 -9.70 0.90
C SER A 426 17.15 -8.66 0.80
N LEU A 427 16.51 -8.58 -0.36
CA LEU A 427 15.43 -7.64 -0.60
C LEU A 427 14.29 -7.81 0.41
N GLU A 428 13.95 -9.04 0.78
CA GLU A 428 12.92 -9.32 1.79
C GLU A 428 13.25 -8.67 3.14
N PHE A 429 14.50 -8.75 3.59
CA PHE A 429 14.90 -8.13 4.87
C PHE A 429 15.05 -6.61 4.78
N LYS A 430 15.46 -6.07 3.63
CA LYS A 430 15.42 -4.62 3.38
C LYS A 430 13.99 -4.08 3.47
N LEU A 431 13.05 -4.77 2.81
CA LEU A 431 11.62 -4.42 2.88
C LEU A 431 11.06 -4.51 4.29
N SER A 432 11.46 -5.49 5.08
CA SER A 432 11.03 -5.60 6.48
C SER A 432 11.36 -4.33 7.29
N ASN A 433 12.55 -3.76 7.11
CA ASN A 433 12.92 -2.50 7.73
C ASN A 433 12.14 -1.29 7.16
N ILE A 434 11.84 -1.29 5.87
CA ILE A 434 10.98 -0.25 5.24
C ILE A 434 9.56 -0.34 5.77
N GLU A 435 8.98 -1.54 5.86
CA GLU A 435 7.64 -1.75 6.43
C GLU A 435 7.56 -1.33 7.90
N GLN A 436 8.63 -1.52 8.66
CA GLN A 436 8.73 -1.00 10.02
C GLN A 436 8.70 0.51 10.05
N ALA A 437 9.50 1.20 9.21
CA ALA A 437 9.50 2.65 9.10
C ALA A 437 8.12 3.20 8.73
N LYS A 438 7.45 2.62 7.75
CA LYS A 438 6.09 2.97 7.30
C LYS A 438 5.06 2.86 8.42
N SER A 439 5.19 1.85 9.27
CA SER A 439 4.22 1.55 10.34
C SER A 439 4.18 2.57 11.47
N TYR A 440 5.12 3.50 11.55
CA TYR A 440 5.20 4.45 12.66
C TYR A 440 4.01 5.41 12.69
N ALA A 441 3.53 5.87 11.54
CA ALA A 441 2.32 6.68 11.47
C ALA A 441 1.10 5.94 12.06
N ASP A 442 0.88 4.70 11.60
CA ASP A 442 -0.24 3.88 12.06
C ASP A 442 -0.13 3.56 13.57
N LYS A 443 1.09 3.32 14.08
CA LYS A 443 1.33 3.10 15.51
C LYS A 443 1.03 4.33 16.37
N LEU A 444 1.45 5.51 15.91
CA LEU A 444 1.17 6.77 16.61
C LEU A 444 -0.34 7.00 16.71
N GLU A 445 -1.07 6.73 15.63
CA GLU A 445 -2.53 6.83 15.62
C GLU A 445 -3.18 5.95 16.70
N LEU A 446 -2.64 4.76 16.96
CA LEU A 446 -3.15 3.86 18.00
C LEU A 446 -3.03 4.41 19.42
N VAL A 447 -2.12 5.34 19.67
CA VAL A 447 -1.89 5.96 20.97
C VAL A 447 -2.30 7.43 21.00
N ASN A 448 -3.14 7.87 20.08
CA ASN A 448 -3.63 9.24 19.95
C ASN A 448 -2.50 10.25 19.74
N CYS A 449 -1.53 9.87 18.92
CA CYS A 449 -0.42 10.71 18.53
C CYS A 449 -0.35 10.80 17.01
N PHE A 450 0.32 11.85 16.56
CA PHE A 450 0.65 12.05 15.15
C PHE A 450 1.98 12.81 15.06
N TYR A 451 2.59 12.82 13.88
CA TYR A 451 3.78 13.64 13.67
C TYR A 451 3.51 14.75 12.64
N SER A 452 4.19 15.87 12.79
CA SER A 452 4.14 17.00 11.86
C SER A 452 5.49 17.70 11.82
N ASP A 453 5.82 18.28 10.68
CA ASP A 453 6.96 19.17 10.50
C ASP A 453 6.64 20.62 10.91
N ARG A 454 5.36 20.93 11.13
CA ARG A 454 4.91 22.24 11.60
C ARG A 454 4.90 22.30 13.11
N GLU A 455 5.13 23.50 13.64
CA GLU A 455 4.92 23.76 15.05
C GLU A 455 3.43 23.95 15.30
N LEU A 456 2.87 23.06 16.11
CA LEU A 456 1.43 23.01 16.38
C LEU A 456 1.18 23.21 17.88
N ASP A 457 0.03 23.79 18.23
CA ASP A 457 -0.42 23.98 19.60
C ASP A 457 -1.00 22.69 20.21
N PHE A 458 -0.18 21.63 20.20
CA PHE A 458 -0.47 20.35 20.83
C PHE A 458 0.69 19.93 21.73
N PRO A 459 0.44 19.13 22.79
CA PRO A 459 1.50 18.60 23.62
C PRO A 459 2.50 17.76 22.83
N VAL A 460 3.77 18.10 22.92
CA VAL A 460 4.86 17.38 22.27
C VAL A 460 5.20 16.10 23.02
N VAL A 461 5.24 14.98 22.32
CA VAL A 461 5.64 13.67 22.86
C VAL A 461 7.15 13.51 22.74
N LYS A 462 7.84 13.34 23.87
CA LYS A 462 9.31 13.18 23.93
C LYS A 462 9.75 11.71 23.95
N GLY A 463 8.84 10.78 24.15
CA GLY A 463 9.13 9.34 24.18
C GLY A 463 7.97 8.54 24.75
N PHE A 464 8.06 7.23 24.63
CA PHE A 464 7.11 6.27 25.19
C PHE A 464 7.75 5.54 26.35
N THR A 465 7.05 5.47 27.49
CA THR A 465 7.56 4.87 28.72
C THR A 465 6.62 3.78 29.23
N PRO A 466 7.12 2.74 29.88
CA PRO A 466 6.26 1.78 30.57
C PRO A 466 5.62 2.45 31.81
N LYS A 467 4.30 2.47 31.88
CA LYS A 467 3.53 2.91 33.05
C LYS A 467 2.78 1.78 33.75
N GLY A 468 3.23 0.55 33.57
CA GLY A 468 2.55 -0.64 34.04
C GLY A 468 1.39 -1.06 33.16
N ILE A 469 1.10 -2.35 33.14
CA ILE A 469 0.02 -2.93 32.33
C ILE A 469 -1.28 -2.72 33.13
N ASP A 470 -1.97 -1.60 32.89
CA ASP A 470 -3.34 -1.45 33.35
C ASP A 470 -4.28 -1.48 32.15
N GLU A 471 -4.96 -2.60 31.96
CA GLU A 471 -6.04 -2.75 30.97
C GLU A 471 -7.34 -2.04 31.43
N SER A 472 -7.36 -1.43 32.60
CA SER A 472 -8.52 -0.73 33.11
C SER A 472 -8.72 0.61 32.37
N ALA A 473 -9.97 1.02 32.21
CA ALA A 473 -10.40 2.26 31.55
C ALA A 473 -9.95 3.55 32.27
N SER A 474 -9.01 3.49 33.20
CA SER A 474 -8.61 4.59 34.09
C SER A 474 -7.52 5.50 33.52
N GLY A 475 -7.16 5.40 32.24
CA GLY A 475 -6.31 6.37 31.56
C GLY A 475 -4.81 6.25 31.82
N LYS A 476 -4.33 5.22 32.51
CA LYS A 476 -2.92 4.88 32.63
C LYS A 476 -2.61 3.72 31.69
N ARG A 477 -2.08 4.02 30.53
CA ARG A 477 -1.78 3.05 29.50
C ARG A 477 -0.28 2.90 29.37
N ASP A 478 0.20 1.65 29.34
CA ASP A 478 1.57 1.33 28.94
C ASP A 478 1.71 1.46 27.42
N ASP A 479 1.98 2.67 26.95
CA ASP A 479 2.09 2.93 25.52
C ASP A 479 3.32 2.26 24.90
N LEU A 480 4.41 2.10 25.64
CA LEU A 480 5.59 1.37 25.19
C LEU A 480 5.27 -0.11 24.94
N GLY A 481 4.75 -0.79 25.95
CA GLY A 481 4.42 -2.22 25.84
C GLY A 481 3.29 -2.48 24.84
N PHE A 482 2.34 -1.55 24.72
CA PHE A 482 1.29 -1.65 23.71
C PHE A 482 1.85 -1.55 22.30
N LEU A 483 2.69 -0.55 22.03
CA LEU A 483 3.29 -0.36 20.72
C LEU A 483 4.30 -1.45 20.35
N ALA A 484 5.02 -2.02 21.35
CA ALA A 484 5.89 -3.18 21.12
C ALA A 484 5.07 -4.41 20.68
N ARG A 485 3.88 -4.64 21.25
CA ARG A 485 2.96 -5.69 20.79
C ARG A 485 2.49 -5.46 19.36
N GLU A 486 2.17 -4.23 19.02
CA GLU A 486 1.77 -3.87 17.63
C GLU A 486 2.94 -4.02 16.66
N GLU A 487 4.19 -3.75 17.08
CA GLU A 487 5.38 -4.01 16.25
C GLU A 487 5.56 -5.50 16.00
N HIS A 488 5.48 -6.32 17.03
CA HIS A 488 5.55 -7.76 16.87
C HIS A 488 4.46 -8.30 15.95
N LEU A 489 3.21 -7.83 16.12
CA LEU A 489 2.08 -8.19 15.28
C LEU A 489 2.31 -7.82 13.81
N ARG A 490 2.84 -6.62 13.55
CA ARG A 490 3.25 -6.20 12.21
C ARG A 490 4.27 -7.16 11.60
N TRP A 491 5.32 -7.49 12.37
CA TRP A 491 6.37 -8.42 11.94
C TRP A 491 5.82 -9.83 11.67
N VAL A 492 4.96 -10.36 12.53
CA VAL A 492 4.29 -11.64 12.31
C VAL A 492 3.49 -11.64 11.02
N ARG A 493 2.66 -10.63 10.79
CA ARG A 493 1.85 -10.51 9.57
C ARG A 493 2.73 -10.48 8.33
N GLU A 494 3.75 -9.66 8.33
CA GLU A 494 4.71 -9.59 7.23
C GLU A 494 5.36 -10.95 6.94
N LYS A 495 5.78 -11.69 7.98
CA LYS A 495 6.35 -13.03 7.83
C LYS A 495 5.34 -14.03 7.25
N LEU A 496 4.12 -14.04 7.74
CA LEU A 496 3.06 -14.90 7.22
C LEU A 496 2.74 -14.57 5.75
N ASP A 497 2.64 -13.30 5.39
CA ASP A 497 2.41 -12.84 4.02
C ASP A 497 3.57 -13.22 3.07
N ALA A 498 4.80 -13.29 3.59
CA ALA A 498 5.99 -13.76 2.88
C ALA A 498 6.10 -15.30 2.83
N GLY A 499 5.09 -16.03 3.32
CA GLY A 499 5.02 -17.50 3.31
C GLY A 499 5.82 -18.18 4.41
N TRP A 500 6.27 -17.43 5.43
CA TRP A 500 6.90 -18.01 6.63
C TRP A 500 5.87 -18.74 7.50
N LYS A 501 6.33 -19.71 8.26
CA LYS A 501 5.51 -20.51 9.17
C LYS A 501 6.17 -20.62 10.53
N TYR A 502 5.37 -20.89 11.58
CA TYR A 502 5.92 -21.31 12.85
C TYR A 502 6.71 -22.61 12.68
N GLY A 503 7.88 -22.68 13.28
CA GLY A 503 8.70 -23.89 13.31
C GLY A 503 10.01 -23.67 14.04
N THR A 504 10.49 -24.75 14.68
CA THR A 504 11.73 -24.78 15.49
C THR A 504 12.78 -25.73 14.93
N ASP A 505 12.45 -26.46 13.84
CA ASP A 505 13.32 -27.45 13.23
C ASP A 505 14.35 -26.82 12.27
N TYR A 506 15.34 -26.11 12.85
CA TYR A 506 16.50 -25.56 12.14
C TYR A 506 17.72 -25.43 13.08
N GLN A 507 18.92 -25.59 12.52
CA GLN A 507 20.17 -25.50 13.28
C GLN A 507 20.95 -24.20 12.94
N SER A 508 20.60 -23.51 11.88
CA SER A 508 21.27 -22.28 11.46
C SER A 508 20.28 -21.26 10.90
N THR A 509 20.71 -19.99 10.88
CA THR A 509 19.93 -18.91 10.25
C THR A 509 19.71 -19.15 8.75
N THR A 510 20.70 -19.72 8.07
CA THR A 510 20.60 -20.07 6.64
C THR A 510 19.52 -21.11 6.39
N GLU A 511 19.50 -22.18 7.19
CA GLU A 511 18.47 -23.23 7.11
C GLU A 511 17.08 -22.69 7.46
N ARG A 512 16.96 -21.90 8.52
CA ARG A 512 15.73 -21.21 8.90
C ARG A 512 15.15 -20.41 7.74
N ASN A 513 15.98 -19.60 7.09
CA ASN A 513 15.58 -18.74 5.97
C ASN A 513 15.19 -19.58 4.74
N ALA A 514 15.93 -20.65 4.43
CA ALA A 514 15.61 -21.54 3.31
C ALA A 514 14.29 -22.28 3.52
N LYS A 515 14.02 -22.74 4.74
CA LYS A 515 12.75 -23.40 5.11
C LYS A 515 11.59 -22.42 5.29
N LYS A 516 11.85 -21.11 5.39
CA LYS A 516 10.87 -20.06 5.79
C LYS A 516 10.11 -20.44 7.06
N ILE A 517 10.84 -20.85 8.11
CA ILE A 517 10.26 -21.15 9.43
C ILE A 517 10.88 -20.26 10.50
N HIS A 518 10.09 -19.88 11.51
CA HIS A 518 10.58 -19.07 12.63
C HIS A 518 9.87 -19.42 13.92
N LYS A 519 10.66 -19.63 15.00
CA LYS A 519 10.14 -19.96 16.34
C LYS A 519 9.33 -18.84 16.99
N ASP A 520 9.60 -17.58 16.61
CA ASP A 520 8.97 -16.41 17.22
C ASP A 520 7.68 -15.98 16.48
N ILE A 521 7.17 -16.78 15.53
CA ILE A 521 5.80 -16.63 14.99
C ILE A 521 4.81 -17.18 16.02
N ILE A 522 4.76 -16.51 17.18
CA ILE A 522 3.91 -16.79 18.34
C ILE A 522 3.39 -15.46 18.89
N PRO A 523 2.36 -15.44 19.76
CA PRO A 523 1.91 -14.21 20.40
C PRO A 523 3.03 -13.50 21.18
N TYR A 524 3.06 -12.14 21.14
CA TYR A 524 4.06 -11.36 21.87
C TYR A 524 4.20 -11.74 23.34
N ASP A 525 3.06 -11.95 24.03
CA ASP A 525 3.08 -12.31 25.46
C ASP A 525 3.74 -13.67 25.76
N CYS A 526 3.84 -14.53 24.74
CA CYS A 526 4.48 -15.84 24.80
C CYS A 526 5.97 -15.80 24.40
N LEU A 527 6.50 -14.66 23.93
CA LEU A 527 7.91 -14.49 23.59
C LEU A 527 8.78 -14.54 24.84
N PRO A 528 10.02 -15.05 24.74
CA PRO A 528 11.06 -14.84 25.75
C PRO A 528 11.36 -13.34 25.90
N ASP A 529 11.72 -12.89 27.11
CA ASP A 529 12.00 -11.49 27.39
C ASP A 529 13.10 -10.87 26.49
N PRO A 530 14.19 -11.56 26.12
CA PRO A 530 15.16 -11.00 25.17
C PRO A 530 14.57 -10.69 23.80
N GLU A 531 13.58 -11.45 23.33
CA GLU A 531 12.92 -11.19 22.03
C GLU A 531 11.96 -10.00 22.13
N LYS A 532 11.23 -9.85 23.27
CA LYS A 532 10.38 -8.68 23.54
C LYS A 532 11.17 -7.37 23.53
N LEU A 533 12.40 -7.38 24.08
CA LEU A 533 13.27 -6.20 24.12
C LEU A 533 13.63 -5.67 22.72
N LYS A 534 13.62 -6.51 21.68
CA LYS A 534 13.87 -6.09 20.30
C LYS A 534 12.78 -5.13 19.82
N ASP A 535 11.52 -5.51 20.04
CA ASP A 535 10.37 -4.69 19.62
C ASP A 535 10.31 -3.41 20.46
N GLU A 536 10.58 -3.48 21.77
CA GLU A 536 10.64 -2.29 22.62
C GLU A 536 11.73 -1.31 22.21
N LEU A 537 12.91 -1.79 21.79
CA LEU A 537 14.00 -0.94 21.30
C LEU A 537 13.56 -0.11 20.10
N MET A 538 12.83 -0.71 19.18
CA MET A 538 12.32 -0.01 18.00
C MET A 538 11.35 1.09 18.37
N ILE A 539 10.48 0.85 19.35
CA ILE A 539 9.53 1.88 19.82
C ILE A 539 10.23 3.01 20.60
N LYS A 540 11.23 2.68 21.42
CA LYS A 540 12.04 3.69 22.12
C LYS A 540 12.76 4.65 21.15
N ASN A 541 13.20 4.12 20.02
CA ASN A 541 13.91 4.89 19.00
C ASN A 541 12.97 5.67 18.04
N MET A 542 11.67 5.45 18.09
CA MET A 542 10.71 6.08 17.17
C MET A 542 10.80 7.62 17.17
N VAL A 543 10.76 8.23 18.34
CA VAL A 543 10.78 9.70 18.47
C VAL A 543 12.09 10.31 17.93
N PRO A 544 13.29 9.88 18.38
CA PRO A 544 14.53 10.45 17.86
C PRO A 544 14.76 10.15 16.38
N PHE A 545 14.27 9.02 15.86
CA PHE A 545 14.40 8.70 14.44
C PHE A 545 13.50 9.58 13.58
N LEU A 546 12.21 9.75 13.93
CA LEU A 546 11.32 10.65 13.21
C LEU A 546 11.84 12.08 13.22
N TYR A 547 12.38 12.58 14.33
CA TYR A 547 12.98 13.90 14.39
C TYR A 547 14.20 14.04 13.45
N LYS A 548 15.11 13.06 13.48
CA LYS A 548 16.35 13.10 12.71
C LYS A 548 16.14 12.91 11.21
N TYR A 549 15.35 11.91 10.82
CA TYR A 549 15.16 11.50 9.42
C TYR A 549 13.93 12.13 8.76
N GLY A 550 13.01 12.68 9.54
CA GLY A 550 11.86 13.46 9.09
C GLY A 550 12.09 14.97 9.03
N HIS A 551 13.37 15.42 8.99
CA HIS A 551 13.73 16.84 8.88
C HIS A 551 13.10 17.71 9.99
N GLY A 552 13.17 17.26 11.23
CA GLY A 552 12.65 17.99 12.40
C GLY A 552 11.19 17.74 12.70
N VAL A 553 10.59 16.70 12.14
CA VAL A 553 9.26 16.23 12.49
C VAL A 553 9.15 15.98 14.00
N ARG A 554 8.10 16.53 14.61
CA ARG A 554 7.78 16.34 16.02
C ARG A 554 6.54 15.48 16.17
N ILE A 555 6.46 14.71 17.25
CA ILE A 555 5.29 13.92 17.59
C ILE A 555 4.43 14.74 18.55
N TYR A 556 3.14 14.83 18.27
CA TYR A 556 2.14 15.52 19.05
C TYR A 556 1.10 14.53 19.58
N SER A 557 0.56 14.79 20.76
CA SER A 557 -0.59 14.06 21.29
C SER A 557 -1.85 14.90 21.24
N TYR A 558 -3.02 14.27 21.04
CA TYR A 558 -4.30 14.95 21.02
C TYR A 558 -5.34 14.21 21.86
N ARG A 559 -6.34 14.95 22.37
CA ARG A 559 -7.30 14.42 23.35
C ARG A 559 -8.68 14.09 22.77
N ALA A 560 -9.02 14.57 21.59
CA ALA A 560 -10.39 14.52 21.09
C ALA A 560 -10.52 13.71 19.79
N GLY A 561 -11.67 13.12 19.57
CA GLY A 561 -12.13 12.70 18.25
C GLY A 561 -12.00 11.22 17.93
N TRP A 562 -11.61 10.35 18.86
CA TRP A 562 -11.53 8.92 18.57
C TRP A 562 -12.88 8.22 18.70
N LYS A 563 -13.09 7.25 17.80
CA LYS A 563 -14.13 6.28 18.02
C LYS A 563 -13.87 5.59 19.35
N PRO A 564 -14.86 5.52 20.26
CA PRO A 564 -14.70 4.83 21.53
C PRO A 564 -14.39 3.36 21.30
N VAL A 565 -13.64 2.74 22.21
CA VAL A 565 -13.32 1.30 22.12
C VAL A 565 -14.55 0.49 22.48
N LEU A 566 -14.89 -0.47 21.62
CA LEU A 566 -15.93 -1.45 21.86
C LEU A 566 -15.31 -2.86 21.90
N ASP A 567 -15.30 -3.45 23.10
CA ASP A 567 -14.89 -4.83 23.26
C ASP A 567 -16.09 -5.76 23.02
N ILE A 568 -15.91 -6.74 22.14
CA ILE A 568 -16.91 -7.75 21.75
C ILE A 568 -16.35 -9.13 22.11
N ALA A 569 -17.04 -9.89 22.96
CA ALA A 569 -16.70 -11.30 23.19
C ALA A 569 -17.18 -12.17 22.04
N GLY A 570 -16.38 -13.17 21.64
CA GLY A 570 -16.74 -14.17 20.64
C GLY A 570 -16.73 -15.57 21.24
N CYS A 571 -17.76 -16.36 21.00
CA CYS A 571 -17.82 -17.76 21.39
C CYS A 571 -18.74 -18.59 20.47
N GLY A 572 -18.58 -19.92 20.51
CA GLY A 572 -19.49 -20.80 19.76
C GLY A 572 -19.09 -22.27 19.82
N HIS A 573 -19.68 -23.07 18.93
CA HIS A 573 -19.44 -24.50 18.88
C HIS A 573 -18.12 -24.88 18.21
N ARG A 574 -17.44 -25.90 18.75
CA ARG A 574 -16.15 -26.40 18.25
C ARG A 574 -16.23 -27.14 16.91
N THR A 575 -17.42 -27.64 16.55
CA THR A 575 -17.64 -28.42 15.33
C THR A 575 -17.87 -27.55 14.08
N ILE A 576 -17.90 -26.21 14.22
CA ILE A 576 -18.13 -25.31 13.13
C ILE A 576 -16.92 -25.28 12.18
N SER A 577 -17.20 -25.45 10.90
CA SER A 577 -16.16 -25.42 9.87
C SER A 577 -15.63 -23.99 9.62
N MET A 578 -14.32 -23.88 9.59
CA MET A 578 -13.61 -22.64 9.22
C MET A 578 -13.88 -22.19 7.76
N LYS A 579 -14.43 -23.07 6.92
CA LYS A 579 -14.77 -22.81 5.50
C LYS A 579 -16.24 -22.43 5.29
N ASN A 580 -17.00 -22.15 6.35
CA ASN A 580 -18.40 -21.78 6.23
C ASN A 580 -18.55 -20.29 5.85
N GLU A 581 -18.66 -20.02 4.55
CA GLU A 581 -18.73 -18.66 4.00
C GLU A 581 -19.97 -17.88 4.44
N ARG A 582 -21.12 -18.55 4.67
CA ARG A 582 -22.32 -17.89 5.18
C ARG A 582 -22.06 -17.32 6.58
N LEU A 583 -21.55 -18.14 7.48
CA LEU A 583 -21.27 -17.69 8.86
C LEU A 583 -20.20 -16.59 8.87
N LYS A 584 -19.20 -16.67 7.99
CA LYS A 584 -18.19 -15.60 7.84
C LYS A 584 -18.85 -14.27 7.46
N GLU A 585 -19.75 -14.26 6.49
CA GLU A 585 -20.38 -13.02 6.07
C GLU A 585 -21.30 -12.45 7.15
N ASP A 586 -22.08 -13.30 7.84
CA ASP A 586 -22.91 -12.89 8.98
C ASP A 586 -22.07 -12.23 10.09
N ILE A 587 -20.92 -12.84 10.45
CA ILE A 587 -19.98 -12.29 11.44
C ILE A 587 -19.38 -10.95 10.96
N LYS A 588 -18.91 -10.91 9.71
CA LYS A 588 -18.31 -9.69 9.13
C LYS A 588 -19.32 -8.55 9.05
N GLN A 589 -20.57 -8.84 8.74
CA GLN A 589 -21.62 -7.83 8.70
C GLN A 589 -21.81 -7.17 10.07
N ILE A 590 -21.89 -7.96 11.15
CA ILE A 590 -22.02 -7.44 12.52
C ILE A 590 -20.78 -6.60 12.89
N LEU A 591 -19.59 -7.10 12.59
CA LEU A 591 -18.35 -6.41 12.93
C LEU A 591 -18.18 -5.10 12.15
N ARG A 592 -18.50 -5.08 10.85
CA ARG A 592 -18.48 -3.86 10.01
C ARG A 592 -19.46 -2.81 10.52
N GLU A 593 -20.64 -3.23 10.97
CA GLU A 593 -21.62 -2.29 11.51
C GLU A 593 -21.07 -1.56 12.73
N TYR A 594 -20.45 -2.27 13.66
CA TYR A 594 -19.81 -1.65 14.82
C TYR A 594 -18.56 -0.83 14.47
N GLN A 595 -17.81 -1.19 13.42
CA GLN A 595 -16.64 -0.41 12.99
C GLN A 595 -17.01 1.00 12.49
N LYS A 596 -18.26 1.26 12.13
CA LYS A 596 -18.73 2.60 11.74
C LYS A 596 -18.54 3.60 12.87
N ASP A 597 -18.87 3.21 14.10
CA ASP A 597 -18.92 4.11 15.25
C ASP A 597 -17.87 3.85 16.32
N TYR A 598 -17.26 2.65 16.30
CA TYR A 598 -16.35 2.18 17.35
C TYR A 598 -15.02 1.69 16.77
N ARG A 599 -13.97 1.78 17.56
CA ARG A 599 -12.76 0.99 17.41
C ARG A 599 -13.03 -0.38 18.06
N VAL A 600 -13.33 -1.37 17.24
CA VAL A 600 -13.71 -2.71 17.69
C VAL A 600 -12.51 -3.50 18.17
N VAL A 601 -12.67 -4.20 19.28
CA VAL A 601 -11.72 -5.21 19.81
C VAL A 601 -12.47 -6.52 20.01
N VAL A 602 -12.05 -7.57 19.35
CA VAL A 602 -12.62 -8.91 19.55
C VAL A 602 -11.83 -9.63 20.63
N ARG A 603 -12.54 -10.19 21.63
CA ARG A 603 -11.98 -11.02 22.70
C ARG A 603 -12.48 -12.44 22.56
N THR A 604 -11.60 -13.44 22.71
CA THR A 604 -11.95 -14.85 22.53
C THR A 604 -11.11 -15.77 23.40
N ASN A 605 -11.64 -16.93 23.73
CA ASN A 605 -10.90 -18.02 24.34
C ASN A 605 -10.13 -18.85 23.33
N PHE A 606 -10.31 -18.58 22.05
CA PHE A 606 -9.60 -19.23 20.96
C PHE A 606 -9.84 -20.74 20.83
N ALA A 607 -10.99 -21.24 21.28
CA ALA A 607 -11.36 -22.64 21.08
C ALA A 607 -11.47 -22.96 19.57
N PHE A 608 -11.27 -24.23 19.23
CA PHE A 608 -11.39 -24.65 17.83
C PHE A 608 -12.82 -24.43 17.30
N GLY A 609 -12.97 -24.16 16.01
CA GLY A 609 -14.25 -23.90 15.35
C GLY A 609 -14.70 -22.44 15.41
N ALA A 610 -15.82 -22.16 16.06
CA ALA A 610 -16.46 -20.85 16.05
C ALA A 610 -15.58 -19.68 16.52
N ASP A 611 -14.84 -19.88 17.60
CA ASP A 611 -13.96 -18.84 18.16
C ASP A 611 -12.89 -18.43 17.13
N GLN A 612 -12.25 -19.41 16.48
CA GLN A 612 -11.25 -19.18 15.45
C GLN A 612 -11.86 -18.59 14.18
N LEU A 613 -13.10 -18.94 13.82
CA LEU A 613 -13.81 -18.35 12.69
C LEU A 613 -14.09 -16.86 12.93
N ILE A 614 -14.52 -16.47 14.13
CA ILE A 614 -14.70 -15.07 14.52
C ILE A 614 -13.37 -14.33 14.45
N VAL A 615 -12.27 -14.93 14.92
CA VAL A 615 -10.92 -14.38 14.85
C VAL A 615 -10.49 -14.17 13.40
N GLN A 616 -10.71 -15.16 12.54
CA GLN A 616 -10.38 -15.03 11.11
C GLN A 616 -11.13 -13.85 10.48
N CYS A 617 -12.44 -13.75 10.73
CA CYS A 617 -13.25 -12.62 10.22
C CYS A 617 -12.77 -11.28 10.75
N ALA A 618 -12.42 -11.20 12.04
CA ALA A 618 -11.89 -9.99 12.66
C ALA A 618 -10.53 -9.59 12.05
N ASN A 619 -9.66 -10.56 11.80
CA ASN A 619 -8.35 -10.33 11.19
C ASN A 619 -8.48 -9.82 9.74
N GLU A 620 -9.34 -10.42 8.94
CA GLU A 620 -9.64 -9.98 7.57
C GLU A 620 -10.21 -8.55 7.51
N LEU A 621 -10.86 -8.09 8.58
CA LEU A 621 -11.38 -6.72 8.72
C LEU A 621 -10.38 -5.75 9.39
N GLY A 622 -9.17 -6.19 9.70
CA GLY A 622 -8.17 -5.38 10.41
C GLY A 622 -8.56 -5.01 11.85
N ILE A 623 -9.41 -5.81 12.49
CA ILE A 623 -9.88 -5.59 13.86
C ILE A 623 -8.84 -6.14 14.85
N THR A 624 -8.59 -5.39 15.92
CA THR A 624 -7.70 -5.82 17.02
C THR A 624 -8.28 -7.05 17.74
N ILE A 625 -7.46 -8.07 17.94
CA ILE A 625 -7.85 -9.33 18.58
C ILE A 625 -7.07 -9.52 19.88
N LYS A 626 -7.77 -9.86 20.95
CA LYS A 626 -7.19 -10.19 22.26
C LYS A 626 -7.63 -11.59 22.67
N ALA A 627 -6.69 -12.52 22.76
CA ALA A 627 -6.96 -13.87 23.22
C ALA A 627 -6.84 -13.97 24.75
N ALA A 628 -7.67 -14.80 25.36
CA ALA A 628 -7.53 -15.25 26.75
C ALA A 628 -7.65 -16.77 26.78
N ILE A 629 -6.52 -17.47 26.94
CA ILE A 629 -6.44 -18.92 26.88
C ILE A 629 -6.29 -19.52 28.27
N PRO A 630 -6.87 -20.71 28.50
CA PRO A 630 -6.88 -21.32 29.87
C PRO A 630 -5.58 -21.98 30.28
N PHE A 631 -4.66 -22.26 29.37
CA PHE A 631 -3.40 -22.97 29.61
C PHE A 631 -2.22 -22.22 29.01
N GLN A 632 -0.99 -22.57 29.36
CA GLN A 632 0.19 -22.07 28.66
C GLN A 632 0.15 -22.43 27.17
N TYR A 633 0.82 -21.65 26.33
CA TYR A 633 0.65 -21.68 24.88
C TYR A 633 0.77 -23.11 24.30
N GLU A 634 1.85 -23.83 24.55
CA GLU A 634 2.05 -25.19 24.01
C GLU A 634 1.11 -26.21 24.62
N GLU A 635 0.85 -26.09 25.92
CA GLU A 635 -0.13 -26.91 26.62
C GLU A 635 -1.55 -26.71 26.06
N TYR A 636 -1.88 -25.49 25.70
CA TYR A 636 -3.18 -25.16 25.06
C TYR A 636 -3.33 -25.81 23.67
N ILE A 637 -2.29 -25.77 22.86
CA ILE A 637 -2.28 -26.46 21.56
C ILE A 637 -2.49 -27.96 21.74
N GLN A 638 -1.77 -28.59 22.69
CA GLN A 638 -1.93 -30.01 23.00
C GLN A 638 -3.35 -30.32 23.51
N LYS A 639 -3.90 -29.45 24.36
CA LYS A 639 -5.26 -29.58 24.87
C LYS A 639 -6.33 -29.59 23.76
N ILE A 640 -6.17 -28.75 22.73
CA ILE A 640 -7.09 -28.76 21.58
C ILE A 640 -7.00 -30.07 20.81
N LYS A 641 -5.81 -30.64 20.62
CA LYS A 641 -5.63 -31.96 19.99
C LYS A 641 -6.30 -33.08 20.79
N ASP A 642 -6.18 -33.05 22.11
CA ASP A 642 -6.79 -34.06 23.00
C ASP A 642 -8.32 -33.90 23.01
N ASP A 643 -8.82 -32.68 23.01
CA ASP A 643 -10.25 -32.38 22.89
C ASP A 643 -10.81 -32.87 21.56
N ALA A 644 -10.05 -32.75 20.45
CA ALA A 644 -10.46 -33.25 19.14
C ALA A 644 -10.69 -34.75 19.15
N LYS A 645 -9.79 -35.51 19.78
CA LYS A 645 -9.94 -36.96 19.99
C LYS A 645 -11.12 -37.29 20.89
N LYS A 646 -11.27 -36.57 22.00
CA LYS A 646 -12.33 -36.79 22.99
C LYS A 646 -13.73 -36.54 22.45
N TYR A 647 -13.88 -35.49 21.66
CA TYR A 647 -15.19 -35.04 21.12
C TYR A 647 -15.41 -35.44 19.67
N ASN A 648 -14.50 -36.27 19.11
CA ASN A 648 -14.58 -36.84 17.76
C ASN A 648 -14.77 -35.80 16.63
N TYR A 649 -14.02 -34.70 16.67
CA TYR A 649 -13.94 -33.78 15.54
C TYR A 649 -12.54 -33.83 14.89
N LYS A 650 -12.49 -33.54 13.59
CA LYS A 650 -11.24 -33.58 12.82
C LYS A 650 -10.38 -32.37 13.15
N PHE A 651 -9.14 -32.62 13.56
CA PHE A 651 -8.10 -31.61 13.75
C PHE A 651 -6.78 -32.15 13.19
N ALA A 652 -6.38 -31.63 12.04
CA ALA A 652 -5.19 -32.06 11.33
C ALA A 652 -3.99 -31.12 11.62
N ASP A 653 -2.81 -31.48 11.15
CA ASP A 653 -1.61 -30.63 11.29
C ASP A 653 -1.78 -29.27 10.62
N GLU A 654 -2.55 -29.17 9.52
CA GLU A 654 -2.91 -27.92 8.87
C GLU A 654 -3.77 -27.03 9.78
N ASP A 655 -4.72 -27.61 10.51
CA ASP A 655 -5.57 -26.90 11.47
C ASP A 655 -4.76 -26.36 12.65
N GLU A 656 -3.76 -27.13 13.12
CA GLU A 656 -2.81 -26.67 14.14
C GLU A 656 -1.98 -25.49 13.64
N LEU A 657 -1.42 -25.60 12.47
CA LEU A 657 -0.63 -24.53 11.87
C LEU A 657 -1.45 -23.26 11.69
N ASN A 658 -2.67 -23.38 11.18
CA ASN A 658 -3.60 -22.25 11.04
C ASN A 658 -3.94 -21.63 12.40
N MET A 659 -4.21 -22.45 13.42
CA MET A 659 -4.45 -21.99 14.79
C MET A 659 -3.26 -21.20 15.34
N ARG A 660 -2.04 -21.70 15.17
CA ARG A 660 -0.81 -21.02 15.59
C ARG A 660 -0.66 -19.67 14.88
N HIS A 661 -0.92 -19.61 13.59
CA HIS A 661 -0.86 -18.39 12.81
C HIS A 661 -1.92 -17.36 13.24
N LEU A 662 -3.14 -17.79 13.51
CA LEU A 662 -4.19 -16.91 14.02
C LEU A 662 -3.89 -16.40 15.44
N LEU A 663 -3.38 -17.25 16.33
CA LEU A 663 -2.94 -16.84 17.69
C LEU A 663 -1.78 -15.84 17.64
N ALA A 664 -0.80 -16.06 16.76
CA ALA A 664 0.34 -15.16 16.59
C ALA A 664 -0.09 -13.75 16.11
N GLN A 665 -1.26 -13.64 15.48
CA GLN A 665 -1.84 -12.37 15.03
C GLN A 665 -2.71 -11.68 16.09
N CYS A 666 -2.80 -12.21 17.31
CA CYS A 666 -3.44 -11.51 18.42
C CYS A 666 -2.51 -10.47 19.03
N VAL A 667 -3.00 -9.27 19.27
CA VAL A 667 -2.22 -8.19 19.90
C VAL A 667 -1.86 -8.51 21.35
N SER A 668 -2.67 -9.34 22.00
CA SER A 668 -2.35 -9.92 23.30
C SER A 668 -2.92 -11.33 23.45
N CYS A 669 -2.20 -12.17 24.19
CA CYS A 669 -2.62 -13.53 24.52
C CYS A 669 -2.38 -13.74 26.02
N LYS A 670 -3.44 -13.59 26.81
CA LYS A 670 -3.36 -13.72 28.27
C LYS A 670 -3.69 -15.14 28.70
N VAL A 671 -2.88 -15.72 29.55
CA VAL A 671 -3.18 -17.00 30.20
C VAL A 671 -4.05 -16.76 31.43
N ILE A 672 -5.23 -17.38 31.48
CA ILE A 672 -6.19 -17.35 32.58
C ILE A 672 -6.36 -18.77 33.10
N PRO A 673 -5.54 -19.22 34.04
CA PRO A 673 -5.56 -20.60 34.51
C PRO A 673 -6.89 -20.95 35.17
N ASP A 674 -7.42 -22.14 34.88
CA ASP A 674 -8.57 -22.71 35.54
C ASP A 674 -8.34 -24.21 35.75
N GLU A 675 -7.80 -24.56 36.91
CA GLU A 675 -7.45 -25.93 37.25
C GLU A 675 -8.67 -26.84 37.38
N LYS A 676 -9.85 -26.27 37.61
CA LYS A 676 -11.05 -27.05 37.91
C LYS A 676 -11.94 -27.29 36.68
N TYR A 677 -12.15 -26.24 35.86
CA TYR A 677 -13.19 -26.24 34.80
C TYR A 677 -12.62 -25.95 33.43
N GLY A 678 -11.34 -25.64 33.30
CA GLY A 678 -10.63 -25.42 32.03
C GLY A 678 -10.94 -24.10 31.38
N TYR A 679 -12.11 -23.92 30.79
CA TYR A 679 -12.43 -22.72 30.01
C TYR A 679 -13.26 -21.67 30.76
N LEU A 680 -13.80 -21.98 31.93
CA LEU A 680 -14.80 -21.15 32.60
C LEU A 680 -14.24 -19.78 32.99
N GLU A 681 -13.08 -19.74 33.63
CA GLU A 681 -12.50 -18.47 34.10
C GLU A 681 -12.04 -17.59 32.91
N ALA A 682 -11.49 -18.20 31.86
CA ALA A 682 -11.16 -17.51 30.63
C ALA A 682 -12.41 -16.94 29.95
N SER A 683 -13.52 -17.69 29.91
CA SER A 683 -14.83 -17.23 29.40
C SER A 683 -15.38 -16.07 30.22
N LYS A 684 -15.37 -16.16 31.55
CA LYS A 684 -15.75 -15.05 32.43
C LYS A 684 -14.90 -13.81 32.19
N TYR A 685 -13.60 -13.99 32.03
CA TYR A 685 -12.68 -12.89 31.79
C TYR A 685 -13.02 -12.13 30.49
N ILE A 686 -13.20 -12.82 29.36
CA ILE A 686 -13.51 -12.16 28.09
C ILE A 686 -14.89 -11.47 28.13
N ILE A 687 -15.90 -12.12 28.71
CA ILE A 687 -17.25 -11.59 28.80
C ILE A 687 -17.29 -10.35 29.70
N ASN A 688 -16.64 -10.41 30.88
CA ASN A 688 -16.61 -9.28 31.81
C ASN A 688 -15.90 -8.04 31.25
N LYS A 689 -14.95 -8.24 30.33
CA LYS A 689 -14.24 -7.14 29.63
C LYS A 689 -15.01 -6.62 28.40
N SER A 690 -16.09 -7.28 27.99
CA SER A 690 -16.84 -6.95 26.77
C SER A 690 -18.15 -6.22 27.06
N LYS A 691 -18.62 -5.46 26.08
CA LYS A 691 -19.92 -4.78 26.07
C LYS A 691 -20.92 -5.44 25.13
N LYS A 692 -20.45 -6.31 24.24
CA LYS A 692 -21.24 -7.07 23.30
C LYS A 692 -20.76 -8.51 23.25
N LEU A 693 -21.63 -9.43 22.80
CA LEU A 693 -21.30 -10.84 22.58
C LEU A 693 -21.74 -11.26 21.17
N ILE A 694 -20.88 -11.96 20.45
CA ILE A 694 -21.23 -12.73 19.25
C ILE A 694 -21.15 -14.20 19.61
N ALA A 695 -22.26 -14.93 19.50
CA ALA A 695 -22.38 -16.35 19.82
C ALA A 695 -22.88 -17.15 18.61
N LEU A 696 -22.05 -18.09 18.13
CA LEU A 696 -22.45 -19.07 17.13
C LEU A 696 -23.07 -20.27 17.84
N TRP A 697 -24.39 -20.36 17.79
CA TRP A 697 -25.16 -21.28 18.65
C TRP A 697 -26.30 -21.99 17.89
N ASP A 698 -26.52 -23.27 18.21
CA ASP A 698 -27.56 -24.13 17.61
C ASP A 698 -28.94 -23.93 18.19
N GLY A 699 -29.09 -23.15 19.24
CA GLY A 699 -30.35 -22.88 19.93
C GLY A 699 -30.68 -23.91 21.02
N VAL A 700 -29.79 -24.86 21.30
CA VAL A 700 -30.06 -25.92 22.30
C VAL A 700 -29.53 -25.48 23.67
N GLU A 701 -30.43 -25.26 24.60
CA GLU A 701 -30.15 -24.91 26.00
C GLU A 701 -29.72 -26.12 26.80
N THR A 702 -28.51 -26.66 26.55
CA THR A 702 -28.00 -27.80 27.29
C THR A 702 -27.09 -27.36 28.41
N ILE A 703 -27.58 -27.48 29.64
CA ILE A 703 -26.73 -27.55 30.85
C ILE A 703 -26.53 -29.02 31.17
N LEU A 704 -25.37 -29.59 30.81
CA LEU A 704 -25.04 -30.91 31.29
C LEU A 704 -24.74 -30.84 32.79
N THR A 705 -25.43 -31.60 33.60
CA THR A 705 -25.19 -31.72 35.05
C THR A 705 -24.54 -33.04 35.38
N ASP A 706 -23.70 -33.05 36.42
CA ASP A 706 -23.16 -34.28 37.03
C ASP A 706 -24.28 -35.02 37.80
N ASN A 707 -23.94 -36.19 38.32
CA ASN A 707 -24.85 -36.99 39.15
C ASN A 707 -25.36 -36.29 40.42
N LYS A 708 -24.82 -35.11 40.74
CA LYS A 708 -25.22 -34.25 41.86
C LYS A 708 -25.94 -33.00 41.45
N GLY A 709 -26.28 -32.85 40.15
CA GLY A 709 -26.99 -31.71 39.64
C GLY A 709 -26.08 -30.46 39.36
N ASN A 710 -24.75 -30.59 39.48
CA ASN A 710 -23.85 -29.47 39.17
C ASN A 710 -23.58 -29.39 37.66
N PRO A 711 -23.53 -28.17 37.08
CA PRO A 711 -23.25 -28.00 35.64
C PRO A 711 -21.87 -28.55 35.27
N ILE A 712 -21.81 -29.49 34.32
CA ILE A 712 -20.55 -30.07 33.81
C ILE A 712 -20.00 -29.25 32.62
N ASN A 713 -20.86 -28.62 31.84
CA ASN A 713 -20.48 -27.79 30.65
C ASN A 713 -20.16 -26.34 31.05
N GLN A 714 -19.29 -26.15 31.99
CA GLN A 714 -18.87 -24.81 32.36
C GLN A 714 -17.95 -24.26 31.26
N GLY A 715 -18.34 -23.12 30.65
CA GLY A 715 -17.63 -22.50 29.55
C GLY A 715 -18.12 -22.85 28.13
N GLY A 716 -19.20 -23.65 27.99
CA GLY A 716 -19.85 -23.89 26.70
C GLY A 716 -20.65 -22.66 26.19
N THR A 717 -21.08 -22.67 24.91
CA THR A 717 -21.74 -21.53 24.25
C THR A 717 -22.95 -21.03 25.01
N TRP A 718 -23.88 -21.92 25.38
CA TRP A 718 -25.06 -21.54 26.19
C TRP A 718 -24.68 -20.95 27.54
N HIS A 719 -23.71 -21.56 28.23
CA HIS A 719 -23.24 -21.01 29.52
C HIS A 719 -22.62 -19.62 29.37
N ASN A 720 -21.89 -19.36 28.29
CA ASN A 720 -21.35 -18.04 27.99
C ASN A 720 -22.45 -16.99 27.76
N ILE A 721 -23.55 -17.39 27.09
CA ILE A 721 -24.73 -16.53 26.92
C ILE A 721 -25.36 -16.23 28.29
N CYS A 722 -25.51 -17.23 29.17
CA CYS A 722 -26.03 -17.02 30.52
C CYS A 722 -25.09 -16.09 31.34
N ILE A 723 -23.77 -16.29 31.31
CA ILE A 723 -22.83 -15.39 31.97
C ILE A 723 -22.97 -13.96 31.46
N ALA A 724 -23.15 -13.78 30.15
CA ALA A 724 -23.34 -12.45 29.56
C ALA A 724 -24.60 -11.77 30.06
N LYS A 725 -25.71 -12.50 30.16
CA LYS A 725 -26.98 -11.99 30.67
C LYS A 725 -26.96 -11.79 32.18
N ASP A 726 -26.66 -12.82 32.92
CA ASP A 726 -26.86 -12.85 34.37
C ASP A 726 -25.75 -12.18 35.16
N SER A 727 -24.48 -12.42 34.78
CA SER A 727 -23.33 -11.92 35.52
C SER A 727 -22.85 -10.57 34.98
N ARG A 728 -22.86 -10.36 33.65
CA ARG A 728 -22.40 -9.12 33.03
C ARG A 728 -23.53 -8.11 32.85
N GLY A 729 -24.79 -8.55 32.81
CA GLY A 729 -25.97 -7.72 32.63
C GLY A 729 -26.12 -7.18 31.21
N LEU A 730 -25.66 -7.92 30.18
CA LEU A 730 -25.87 -7.54 28.80
C LEU A 730 -27.32 -7.74 28.43
N LYS A 731 -27.88 -6.76 27.71
CA LYS A 731 -29.25 -6.86 27.20
C LYS A 731 -29.29 -7.76 25.96
N ASP A 732 -30.48 -8.20 25.56
CA ASP A 732 -30.67 -9.02 24.35
C ASP A 732 -30.16 -8.31 23.09
N GLU A 733 -30.25 -7.00 23.00
CA GLU A 733 -29.72 -6.15 21.91
C GLU A 733 -28.18 -6.12 21.85
N ASP A 734 -27.50 -6.54 22.93
CA ASP A 734 -26.04 -6.60 23.04
C ASP A 734 -25.49 -8.01 22.72
N ILE A 735 -26.38 -8.97 22.49
CA ILE A 735 -26.04 -10.38 22.28
C ILE A 735 -26.47 -10.82 20.89
N HIS A 736 -25.52 -10.93 19.99
CA HIS A 736 -25.74 -11.37 18.62
C HIS A 736 -25.64 -12.90 18.51
N ILE A 737 -26.79 -13.54 18.40
CA ILE A 737 -26.86 -15.00 18.20
C ILE A 737 -26.94 -15.31 16.73
N ILE A 738 -25.91 -15.96 16.18
CA ILE A 738 -25.89 -16.49 14.83
C ILE A 738 -26.24 -17.96 14.89
N LYS A 739 -27.40 -18.34 14.33
CA LYS A 739 -27.82 -19.74 14.31
C LYS A 739 -26.95 -20.58 13.38
N CYS A 740 -26.43 -21.66 13.91
CA CYS A 740 -25.59 -22.61 13.20
C CYS A 740 -26.02 -24.06 13.54
N GLU A 741 -25.72 -25.00 12.66
CA GLU A 741 -25.80 -26.43 12.94
C GLU A 741 -24.48 -26.92 13.50
N ARG A 742 -24.52 -27.93 14.40
CA ARG A 742 -23.32 -28.53 14.99
C ARG A 742 -22.51 -29.36 14.00
#